data_c7906812b8f47ab920eb501be3c51b60
#
_entry.id   c7906812b8f47ab920eb501be3c51b60
#
_cell.length_a   1.000
_cell.length_b   1.000
_cell.length_c   1.000
_cell.angle_alpha   90.00
_cell.angle_beta   90.00
_cell.angle_gamma   90.00
#
_symmetry.space_group_name_H-M   'P 1'
#
loop_
_entity.id
_entity.type
_entity.pdbx_description
1 polymer ?
#
loop_
_entity_poly.entity_id
_entity_poly.type
_entity_poly.pdbx_seq_one_letter_code
_entity_poly.pdbx_strand_id
1 'polypeptide(L)'
;MPADHDILWALSDFDRQQTALWQFAEQTRSLHQAAPGDYDALHAWSVDSPAAFYEALWNFLDIIGDKGDTSYEVGEDIRSARFYPDARLNYAENLLRDADDRLAIIAHRDDGTRRTLTRRELYDQVSRLVQALQDAGITTGDRIAAIVTNDMEAIVGYLASSAIGAIWSSCSPDFGPVGAADRLCQTDPKILLAVSDYSYGGKHIDITATIRAVAEGCNAQQIILLVDNIDTSLTDLPCTIWQDFIAPWQPQTIAFKRLPYKAPLAILFSSGTTGKPKCIVHSAMGLLLQHKKELILHCDLKAGEHFFYYTTCGWMMWNWQVSGLAVGATLVTFDGNPFYPSKQHLLQLVKDEKIQVFGTSAKYIAACENAGMTTEKDQLASLRLVLSTGSPLLPSGFDYVYDAWKKDLHLASISGGTDICGCFLGGNPLLPVVRGELQCAFLGMAVDVFDDAGNPVTGVAGELVCTHPHLSMPLGLRGDMDGSAYQDAYFSRFPGVWAHGDYVEKRDSGGYVIHGRSDTTLNPGGVRIGTAEIYRLVESIDEVEECIAVGQDWHGDQRIILFVVLADNRQLDPALDTHIKQQIRQGATPRHVPHKVIAVPAIPRTRSGKLSEVAVRETIHGRALKNREALANPECLTLYENLQALQE
;
A
#
# COMPACT_ATOMS: atom_id res chain seq x y z
N MET A 1 -30.40 -1.07 -3.90
CA MET A 1 -29.90 -0.14 -2.87
C MET A 1 -29.65 -0.96 -1.62
N PRO A 2 -28.54 -0.73 -0.89
CA PRO A 2 -28.31 -1.42 0.38
C PRO A 2 -29.48 -1.14 1.34
N ALA A 3 -29.72 -2.05 2.27
CA ALA A 3 -30.74 -1.83 3.30
C ALA A 3 -30.28 -0.68 4.22
N ASP A 4 -31.20 0.14 4.69
CA ASP A 4 -30.88 1.32 5.51
C ASP A 4 -30.00 1.00 6.75
N HIS A 5 -30.07 -0.21 7.28
CA HIS A 5 -29.28 -0.65 8.43
C HIS A 5 -27.81 -1.00 8.08
N ASP A 6 -27.46 -1.13 6.79
CA ASP A 6 -26.10 -1.40 6.33
C ASP A 6 -25.31 -0.11 6.05
N ILE A 7 -25.97 1.05 5.97
CA ILE A 7 -25.32 2.35 5.79
C ILE A 7 -24.84 2.85 7.16
N LEU A 8 -23.51 2.96 7.29
CA LEU A 8 -22.84 3.37 8.53
C LEU A 8 -22.57 4.87 8.59
N TRP A 9 -22.35 5.50 7.44
CA TRP A 9 -22.03 6.92 7.35
C TRP A 9 -22.31 7.46 5.94
N ALA A 10 -22.66 8.73 5.87
CA ALA A 10 -22.71 9.51 4.62
C ALA A 10 -22.59 11.00 4.94
N LEU A 11 -21.98 11.77 4.04
CA LEU A 11 -22.00 13.23 4.14
C LEU A 11 -23.41 13.79 3.91
N SER A 12 -23.72 14.91 4.57
CA SER A 12 -24.90 15.71 4.24
C SER A 12 -24.79 16.26 2.79
N ASP A 13 -25.90 16.61 2.18
CA ASP A 13 -25.90 17.21 0.85
C ASP A 13 -25.11 18.52 0.79
N PHE A 14 -25.11 19.30 1.87
CA PHE A 14 -24.32 20.50 1.98
C PHE A 14 -22.81 20.20 2.00
N ASP A 15 -22.38 19.21 2.81
CA ASP A 15 -20.97 18.86 2.95
C ASP A 15 -20.43 18.18 1.67
N ARG A 16 -21.24 17.38 0.96
CA ARG A 16 -20.87 16.81 -0.34
C ARG A 16 -20.47 17.88 -1.34
N GLN A 17 -21.19 19.02 -1.39
CA GLN A 17 -20.91 20.12 -2.29
C GLN A 17 -19.55 20.83 -2.00
N GLN A 18 -19.01 20.65 -0.79
CA GLN A 18 -17.73 21.21 -0.38
C GLN A 18 -16.54 20.31 -0.73
N THR A 19 -16.78 19.08 -1.19
CA THR A 19 -15.72 18.13 -1.54
C THR A 19 -15.06 18.46 -2.88
N ALA A 20 -13.77 18.13 -3.01
CA ALA A 20 -13.04 18.31 -4.25
C ALA A 20 -13.63 17.48 -5.41
N LEU A 21 -14.16 16.29 -5.10
CA LEU A 21 -14.80 15.43 -6.10
C LEU A 21 -16.07 16.06 -6.67
N TRP A 22 -16.92 16.67 -5.83
CA TRP A 22 -18.08 17.42 -6.31
C TRP A 22 -17.67 18.61 -7.19
N GLN A 23 -16.67 19.38 -6.74
CA GLN A 23 -16.17 20.52 -7.49
C GLN A 23 -15.60 20.10 -8.84
N PHE A 24 -14.87 18.99 -8.91
CA PHE A 24 -14.39 18.42 -10.16
C PHE A 24 -15.56 18.04 -11.08
N ALA A 25 -16.56 17.32 -10.57
CA ALA A 25 -17.74 16.94 -11.32
C ALA A 25 -18.52 18.16 -11.85
N GLU A 26 -18.67 19.23 -11.04
CA GLU A 26 -19.34 20.45 -11.48
C GLU A 26 -18.55 21.21 -12.56
N GLN A 27 -17.22 21.34 -12.41
CA GLN A 27 -16.36 22.00 -13.39
C GLN A 27 -16.31 21.26 -14.73
N THR A 28 -16.44 19.93 -14.70
CA THR A 28 -16.42 19.09 -15.92
C THR A 28 -17.80 18.76 -16.45
N ARG A 29 -18.87 19.28 -15.84
CA ARG A 29 -20.26 18.95 -16.16
C ARG A 29 -20.62 19.14 -17.64
N SER A 30 -20.06 20.13 -18.30
CA SER A 30 -20.28 20.35 -19.74
C SER A 30 -19.74 19.23 -20.63
N LEU A 31 -18.78 18.43 -20.13
CA LEU A 31 -18.14 17.34 -20.84
C LEU A 31 -18.90 16.01 -20.69
N HIS A 32 -19.49 15.74 -19.51
CA HIS A 32 -20.16 14.47 -19.22
C HIS A 32 -21.68 14.60 -19.01
N GLN A 33 -22.21 15.82 -18.85
CA GLN A 33 -23.64 16.14 -18.68
C GLN A 33 -24.34 15.48 -17.48
N ALA A 34 -23.61 14.77 -16.63
CA ALA A 34 -24.15 14.16 -15.43
C ALA A 34 -24.31 15.18 -14.29
N ALA A 35 -25.18 14.89 -13.31
CA ALA A 35 -25.24 15.67 -12.08
C ALA A 35 -23.98 15.43 -11.26
N PRO A 36 -23.44 16.44 -10.51
CA PRO A 36 -22.19 16.27 -9.75
C PRO A 36 -22.23 15.16 -8.71
N GLY A 37 -23.44 14.79 -8.22
CA GLY A 37 -23.63 13.67 -7.29
C GLY A 37 -23.79 12.30 -7.97
N ASP A 38 -23.86 12.24 -9.28
CA ASP A 38 -23.95 11.00 -10.05
C ASP A 38 -22.54 10.46 -10.33
N TYR A 39 -22.02 9.71 -9.36
CA TYR A 39 -20.68 9.16 -9.45
C TYR A 39 -20.53 8.11 -10.57
N ASP A 40 -21.55 7.30 -10.79
CA ASP A 40 -21.50 6.25 -11.83
C ASP A 40 -21.35 6.85 -13.23
N ALA A 41 -22.09 7.90 -13.53
CA ALA A 41 -21.95 8.62 -14.79
C ALA A 41 -20.60 9.35 -14.92
N LEU A 42 -20.10 9.94 -13.82
CA LEU A 42 -18.77 10.56 -13.79
C LEU A 42 -17.66 9.52 -13.99
N HIS A 43 -17.77 8.35 -13.35
CA HIS A 43 -16.82 7.27 -13.50
C HIS A 43 -16.84 6.72 -14.94
N ALA A 44 -18.02 6.44 -15.50
CA ALA A 44 -18.15 5.99 -16.88
C ALA A 44 -17.49 6.97 -17.85
N TRP A 45 -17.77 8.27 -17.72
CA TRP A 45 -17.09 9.29 -18.53
C TRP A 45 -15.57 9.28 -18.38
N SER A 46 -15.07 9.10 -17.16
CA SER A 46 -13.62 9.08 -16.91
C SER A 46 -12.90 7.91 -17.59
N VAL A 47 -13.63 6.83 -17.89
CA VAL A 47 -13.14 5.62 -18.58
C VAL A 47 -13.38 5.72 -20.09
N ASP A 48 -14.59 6.11 -20.52
CA ASP A 48 -15.01 6.09 -21.91
C ASP A 48 -14.45 7.29 -22.70
N SER A 49 -14.07 8.37 -22.02
CA SER A 49 -13.55 9.59 -22.63
C SER A 49 -12.18 9.99 -22.05
N PRO A 50 -11.16 9.11 -22.10
CA PRO A 50 -9.89 9.31 -21.39
C PRO A 50 -9.18 10.59 -21.80
N ALA A 51 -9.20 11.00 -23.07
CA ALA A 51 -8.57 12.24 -23.52
C ALA A 51 -9.19 13.47 -22.82
N ALA A 52 -10.51 13.57 -22.77
CA ALA A 52 -11.21 14.66 -22.10
C ALA A 52 -11.03 14.60 -20.56
N PHE A 53 -11.08 13.41 -19.99
CA PHE A 53 -10.87 13.22 -18.56
C PHE A 53 -9.47 13.63 -18.13
N TYR A 54 -8.41 13.14 -18.79
CA TYR A 54 -7.03 13.46 -18.42
C TYR A 54 -6.70 14.94 -18.69
N GLU A 55 -7.29 15.55 -19.73
CA GLU A 55 -7.18 16.99 -19.97
C GLU A 55 -7.74 17.81 -18.79
N ALA A 56 -8.94 17.48 -18.34
CA ALA A 56 -9.57 18.13 -17.19
C ALA A 56 -8.83 17.83 -15.89
N LEU A 57 -8.33 16.61 -15.69
CA LEU A 57 -7.63 16.16 -14.50
C LEU A 57 -6.34 16.96 -14.28
N TRP A 58 -5.50 17.11 -15.32
CA TRP A 58 -4.25 17.90 -15.23
C TRP A 58 -4.50 19.31 -14.71
N ASN A 59 -5.52 19.96 -15.29
CA ASN A 59 -5.86 21.34 -14.93
C ASN A 59 -6.42 21.44 -13.51
N PHE A 60 -7.31 20.51 -13.13
CA PHE A 60 -7.91 20.51 -11.78
C PHE A 60 -6.88 20.21 -10.69
N LEU A 61 -5.95 19.30 -10.95
CA LEU A 61 -4.90 18.93 -10.00
C LEU A 61 -3.79 19.99 -9.92
N ASP A 62 -3.83 21.04 -10.73
CA ASP A 62 -2.84 22.12 -10.75
C ASP A 62 -1.40 21.57 -10.81
N ILE A 63 -1.10 20.83 -11.88
CA ILE A 63 0.20 20.18 -12.07
C ILE A 63 1.23 21.18 -12.58
N ILE A 64 2.37 21.26 -11.90
CA ILE A 64 3.52 22.03 -12.37
C ILE A 64 4.29 21.21 -13.41
N GLY A 65 4.33 21.70 -14.65
CA GLY A 65 4.99 21.03 -15.77
C GLY A 65 4.55 21.58 -17.11
N ASP A 66 5.17 21.07 -18.16
CA ASP A 66 4.79 21.37 -19.54
C ASP A 66 3.88 20.22 -20.01
N LYS A 67 2.58 20.48 -20.16
CA LYS A 67 1.58 19.43 -20.44
C LYS A 67 1.68 18.89 -21.86
N GLY A 68 2.07 19.73 -22.83
CA GLY A 68 1.93 19.44 -24.26
C GLY A 68 0.48 19.58 -24.73
N ASP A 69 0.24 19.22 -25.98
CA ASP A 69 -1.06 19.41 -26.64
C ASP A 69 -1.97 18.17 -26.51
N THR A 70 -1.42 17.01 -26.21
CA THR A 70 -2.14 15.73 -26.17
C THR A 70 -2.15 15.16 -24.76
N SER A 71 -3.34 14.90 -24.21
CA SER A 71 -3.50 14.29 -22.89
C SER A 71 -3.51 12.75 -22.93
N TYR A 72 -3.98 12.16 -24.04
CA TYR A 72 -4.07 10.70 -24.20
C TYR A 72 -4.04 10.30 -25.68
N GLU A 73 -3.26 9.25 -25.97
CA GLU A 73 -3.24 8.57 -27.26
C GLU A 73 -3.60 7.09 -27.08
N VAL A 74 -4.54 6.62 -27.90
CA VAL A 74 -4.93 5.21 -27.93
C VAL A 74 -3.76 4.39 -28.48
N GLY A 75 -3.41 3.29 -27.80
CA GLY A 75 -2.43 2.33 -28.28
C GLY A 75 -3.06 1.18 -29.08
N GLU A 76 -2.22 0.30 -29.61
CA GLU A 76 -2.67 -0.96 -30.23
C GLU A 76 -3.23 -1.93 -29.18
N ASP A 77 -2.73 -1.85 -27.97
CA ASP A 77 -3.19 -2.58 -26.79
C ASP A 77 -3.12 -1.71 -25.53
N ILE A 78 -3.58 -2.24 -24.38
CA ILE A 78 -3.60 -1.55 -23.10
C ILE A 78 -2.18 -1.06 -22.65
N ARG A 79 -1.10 -1.74 -23.08
CA ARG A 79 0.28 -1.43 -22.69
C ARG A 79 0.91 -0.33 -23.54
N SER A 80 0.41 -0.15 -24.73
CA SER A 80 0.95 0.78 -25.73
C SER A 80 0.26 2.15 -25.72
N ALA A 81 -0.80 2.33 -24.93
CA ALA A 81 -1.44 3.64 -24.72
C ALA A 81 -0.44 4.66 -24.13
N ARG A 82 -0.59 5.91 -24.50
CA ARG A 82 0.31 6.98 -24.10
C ARG A 82 -0.46 8.10 -23.41
N PHE A 83 -0.05 8.36 -22.17
CA PHE A 83 -0.56 9.50 -21.40
C PHE A 83 0.38 10.68 -21.57
N TYR A 84 -0.15 11.84 -21.91
CA TYR A 84 0.60 13.08 -22.05
C TYR A 84 1.94 12.89 -22.77
N PRO A 85 1.92 12.41 -24.04
CA PRO A 85 3.13 11.98 -24.75
C PRO A 85 4.20 13.07 -24.88
N ASP A 86 3.76 14.34 -24.94
CA ASP A 86 4.64 15.48 -25.10
C ASP A 86 4.96 16.17 -23.77
N ALA A 87 4.33 15.78 -22.66
CA ALA A 87 4.48 16.44 -21.39
C ALA A 87 5.87 16.20 -20.76
N ARG A 88 6.29 17.21 -20.00
CA ARG A 88 7.48 17.15 -19.16
C ARG A 88 7.20 17.75 -17.81
N LEU A 89 7.49 17.01 -16.74
CA LEU A 89 7.38 17.47 -15.37
C LEU A 89 8.51 16.91 -14.48
N ASN A 90 8.62 17.46 -13.29
CA ASN A 90 9.41 16.86 -12.22
C ASN A 90 8.52 16.58 -11.00
N TYR A 91 8.64 15.40 -10.43
CA TYR A 91 7.84 14.98 -9.27
C TYR A 91 8.14 15.86 -8.04
N ALA A 92 9.43 16.06 -7.70
CA ALA A 92 9.82 16.87 -6.55
C ALA A 92 9.44 18.36 -6.70
N GLU A 93 9.44 18.92 -7.92
CA GLU A 93 8.98 20.30 -8.19
C GLU A 93 7.53 20.51 -7.73
N ASN A 94 6.68 19.50 -7.92
CA ASN A 94 5.27 19.55 -7.49
C ASN A 94 5.10 19.41 -5.97
N LEU A 95 6.00 18.70 -5.29
CA LEU A 95 5.94 18.49 -3.85
C LEU A 95 6.60 19.62 -3.05
N LEU A 96 7.55 20.32 -3.65
CA LEU A 96 8.32 21.43 -3.04
C LEU A 96 7.84 22.82 -3.50
N ARG A 97 6.64 22.91 -4.07
CA ARG A 97 6.12 24.11 -4.74
C ARG A 97 6.04 25.36 -3.84
N ASP A 98 5.79 25.17 -2.54
CA ASP A 98 5.59 26.27 -1.58
C ASP A 98 6.65 26.22 -0.49
N ALA A 99 7.81 26.85 -0.71
CA ALA A 99 8.87 26.93 0.30
C ALA A 99 8.60 28.05 1.31
N ASP A 100 7.64 27.85 2.20
CA ASP A 100 7.22 28.78 3.25
C ASP A 100 7.40 28.19 4.66
N ASP A 101 6.92 28.90 5.69
CA ASP A 101 7.11 28.51 7.09
C ASP A 101 6.03 27.56 7.63
N ARG A 102 5.06 27.10 6.78
CA ARG A 102 4.10 26.05 7.16
C ARG A 102 4.83 24.72 7.34
N LEU A 103 4.32 23.88 8.24
CA LEU A 103 4.88 22.54 8.45
C LEU A 103 4.72 21.68 7.20
N ALA A 104 5.78 21.00 6.82
CA ALA A 104 5.80 19.95 5.79
C ALA A 104 5.76 18.57 6.42
N ILE A 105 6.57 18.33 7.45
CA ILE A 105 6.74 17.03 8.08
C ILE A 105 6.75 17.19 9.60
N ILE A 106 6.05 16.29 10.27
CA ILE A 106 6.15 16.01 11.71
C ILE A 106 6.53 14.54 11.82
N ALA A 107 7.75 14.24 12.28
CA ALA A 107 8.25 12.89 12.40
C ALA A 107 8.32 12.46 13.86
N HIS A 108 7.81 11.27 14.13
CA HIS A 108 7.85 10.61 15.42
C HIS A 108 8.63 9.30 15.33
N ARG A 109 9.35 8.96 16.40
CA ARG A 109 10.04 7.68 16.53
C ARG A 109 9.58 6.92 17.78
N ASP A 110 9.88 5.64 17.80
CA ASP A 110 9.57 4.70 18.88
C ASP A 110 10.18 5.11 20.24
N ASP A 111 11.30 5.83 20.22
CA ASP A 111 11.99 6.35 21.42
C ASP A 111 11.36 7.63 22.00
N GLY A 112 10.26 8.11 21.42
CA GLY A 112 9.58 9.34 21.82
C GLY A 112 10.13 10.61 21.16
N THR A 113 11.13 10.49 20.28
CA THR A 113 11.65 11.63 19.53
C THR A 113 10.57 12.20 18.61
N ARG A 114 10.39 13.54 18.64
CA ARG A 114 9.54 14.31 17.77
C ARG A 114 10.37 15.39 17.09
N ARG A 115 10.37 15.40 15.74
CA ARG A 115 11.06 16.39 14.92
C ARG A 115 10.08 17.03 13.95
N THR A 116 10.37 18.24 13.50
CA THR A 116 9.54 18.95 12.50
C THR A 116 10.41 19.56 11.43
N LEU A 117 9.88 19.66 10.22
CA LEU A 117 10.42 20.50 9.15
C LEU A 117 9.30 21.38 8.60
N THR A 118 9.61 22.64 8.42
CA THR A 118 8.80 23.55 7.59
C THR A 118 9.03 23.23 6.10
N ARG A 119 8.15 23.74 5.21
CA ARG A 119 8.32 23.58 3.77
C ARG A 119 9.61 24.22 3.26
N ARG A 120 10.02 25.33 3.86
CA ARG A 120 11.30 25.99 3.57
C ARG A 120 12.47 25.12 3.99
N GLU A 121 12.47 24.61 5.21
CA GLU A 121 13.55 23.74 5.71
C GLU A 121 13.64 22.44 4.90
N LEU A 122 12.51 21.85 4.50
CA LEU A 122 12.50 20.69 3.61
C LEU A 122 13.13 21.02 2.25
N TYR A 123 12.73 22.14 1.64
CA TYR A 123 13.32 22.62 0.38
C TYR A 123 14.83 22.84 0.51
N ASP A 124 15.28 23.46 1.60
CA ASP A 124 16.69 23.77 1.87
C ASP A 124 17.52 22.47 2.04
N GLN A 125 17.00 21.47 2.76
CA GLN A 125 17.66 20.18 2.90
C GLN A 125 17.73 19.43 1.57
N VAL A 126 16.63 19.41 0.81
CA VAL A 126 16.62 18.81 -0.54
C VAL A 126 17.62 19.52 -1.46
N SER A 127 17.68 20.85 -1.42
CA SER A 127 18.64 21.63 -2.22
C SER A 127 20.09 21.27 -1.91
N ARG A 128 20.45 21.14 -0.64
CA ARG A 128 21.81 20.73 -0.23
C ARG A 128 22.13 19.32 -0.73
N LEU A 129 21.20 18.39 -0.56
CA LEU A 129 21.40 17.01 -0.99
C LEU A 129 21.48 16.88 -2.53
N VAL A 130 20.70 17.64 -3.29
CA VAL A 130 20.78 17.72 -4.75
C VAL A 130 22.19 18.07 -5.20
N GLN A 131 22.80 19.12 -4.59
CA GLN A 131 24.17 19.54 -4.90
C GLN A 131 25.18 18.46 -4.56
N ALA A 132 25.07 17.85 -3.38
CA ALA A 132 25.94 16.77 -2.93
C ALA A 132 25.87 15.53 -3.84
N LEU A 133 24.67 15.14 -4.28
CA LEU A 133 24.48 14.03 -5.20
C LEU A 133 25.07 14.32 -6.59
N GLN A 134 24.92 15.55 -7.09
CA GLN A 134 25.49 15.97 -8.37
C GLN A 134 27.03 15.99 -8.33
N ASP A 135 27.61 16.46 -7.24
CA ASP A 135 29.07 16.45 -7.02
C ASP A 135 29.60 15.01 -6.91
N ALA A 136 28.83 14.09 -6.31
CA ALA A 136 29.10 12.66 -6.29
C ALA A 136 28.88 11.96 -7.65
N GLY A 137 28.58 12.70 -8.72
CA GLY A 137 28.45 12.19 -10.08
C GLY A 137 27.11 11.49 -10.37
N ILE A 138 26.07 11.75 -9.56
CA ILE A 138 24.71 11.23 -9.82
C ILE A 138 24.03 12.07 -10.90
N THR A 139 23.48 11.39 -11.88
CA THR A 139 22.82 11.98 -13.04
C THR A 139 21.45 11.34 -13.27
N THR A 140 20.69 11.89 -14.22
CA THR A 140 19.38 11.34 -14.63
C THR A 140 19.49 9.86 -15.02
N GLY A 141 18.63 9.02 -14.43
CA GLY A 141 18.59 7.57 -14.67
C GLY A 141 19.50 6.74 -13.76
N ASP A 142 20.39 7.36 -12.99
CA ASP A 142 21.16 6.66 -11.95
C ASP A 142 20.23 6.20 -10.81
N ARG A 143 20.61 5.15 -10.09
CA ARG A 143 19.81 4.55 -9.02
C ARG A 143 20.42 4.84 -7.66
N ILE A 144 19.56 5.20 -6.73
CA ILE A 144 19.89 5.38 -5.32
C ILE A 144 19.05 4.38 -4.54
N ALA A 145 19.72 3.51 -3.80
CA ALA A 145 19.07 2.57 -2.89
C ALA A 145 19.09 3.10 -1.45
N ALA A 146 18.10 2.71 -0.65
CA ALA A 146 18.04 3.13 0.74
C ALA A 146 17.55 2.01 1.68
N ILE A 147 18.18 1.94 2.86
CA ILE A 147 17.73 1.15 4.01
C ILE A 147 17.52 2.15 5.14
N VAL A 148 16.29 2.64 5.26
CA VAL A 148 15.99 3.83 6.08
C VAL A 148 14.69 3.67 6.87
N THR A 149 14.65 4.33 8.02
CA THR A 149 13.46 4.52 8.83
C THR A 149 12.47 5.48 8.16
N ASN A 150 11.21 5.42 8.55
CA ASN A 150 10.17 6.33 8.06
C ASN A 150 10.30 7.73 8.70
N ASP A 151 11.40 8.41 8.40
CA ASP A 151 11.77 9.70 8.95
C ASP A 151 12.09 10.72 7.82
N MET A 152 12.43 11.93 8.18
CA MET A 152 12.64 13.08 7.30
C MET A 152 13.69 12.82 6.23
N GLU A 153 14.81 12.18 6.59
CA GLU A 153 15.94 11.94 5.70
C GLU A 153 15.57 11.02 4.52
N ALA A 154 14.65 10.06 4.75
CA ALA A 154 14.11 9.23 3.68
C ALA A 154 13.33 10.07 2.65
N ILE A 155 12.50 11.00 3.13
CA ILE A 155 11.73 11.91 2.26
C ILE A 155 12.66 12.88 1.54
N VAL A 156 13.64 13.46 2.23
CA VAL A 156 14.67 14.34 1.63
C VAL A 156 15.45 13.59 0.54
N GLY A 157 15.86 12.34 0.80
CA GLY A 157 16.57 11.49 -0.16
C GLY A 157 15.74 11.19 -1.41
N TYR A 158 14.46 10.85 -1.23
CA TYR A 158 13.52 10.59 -2.32
C TYR A 158 13.30 11.83 -3.20
N LEU A 159 13.07 13.00 -2.58
CA LEU A 159 12.84 14.25 -3.29
C LEU A 159 14.10 14.75 -4.01
N ALA A 160 15.28 14.64 -3.39
CA ALA A 160 16.53 15.04 -4.02
C ALA A 160 16.86 14.13 -5.23
N SER A 161 16.65 12.82 -5.10
CA SER A 161 16.80 11.87 -6.22
C SER A 161 15.86 12.25 -7.37
N SER A 162 14.60 12.50 -7.07
CA SER A 162 13.60 12.89 -8.06
C SER A 162 13.92 14.24 -8.72
N ALA A 163 14.42 15.22 -7.98
CA ALA A 163 14.77 16.56 -8.51
C ALA A 163 15.75 16.49 -9.68
N ILE A 164 16.73 15.60 -9.61
CA ILE A 164 17.76 15.40 -10.64
C ILE A 164 17.42 14.31 -11.66
N GLY A 165 16.28 13.62 -11.47
CA GLY A 165 15.83 12.51 -12.31
C GLY A 165 16.55 11.19 -12.05
N ALA A 166 17.16 11.02 -10.88
CA ALA A 166 17.64 9.73 -10.40
C ALA A 166 16.47 8.87 -9.90
N ILE A 167 16.66 7.56 -9.87
CA ILE A 167 15.64 6.57 -9.57
C ILE A 167 15.83 6.09 -8.14
N TRP A 168 14.77 6.18 -7.32
CA TRP A 168 14.79 5.76 -5.93
C TRP A 168 14.32 4.32 -5.75
N SER A 169 14.94 3.61 -4.81
CA SER A 169 14.41 2.35 -4.27
C SER A 169 14.74 2.23 -2.80
N SER A 170 13.79 1.80 -1.98
CA SER A 170 14.00 1.70 -0.53
C SER A 170 13.47 0.41 0.06
N CYS A 171 14.12 -0.02 1.13
CA CYS A 171 13.68 -1.05 2.05
C CYS A 171 13.56 -0.47 3.46
N SER A 172 12.69 -1.05 4.25
CA SER A 172 12.64 -0.83 5.70
C SER A 172 13.84 -1.51 6.38
N PRO A 173 14.38 -0.96 7.49
CA PRO A 173 15.51 -1.54 8.21
C PRO A 173 15.25 -2.94 8.80
N ASP A 174 13.98 -3.32 8.95
CA ASP A 174 13.57 -4.63 9.45
C ASP A 174 13.82 -5.79 8.47
N PHE A 175 14.17 -5.50 7.21
CA PHE A 175 14.64 -6.54 6.29
C PHE A 175 16.03 -7.04 6.71
N GLY A 176 16.17 -8.37 6.87
CA GLY A 176 17.47 -8.97 7.12
C GLY A 176 18.43 -8.88 5.91
N PRO A 177 19.70 -9.24 6.08
CA PRO A 177 20.75 -9.07 5.07
C PRO A 177 20.38 -9.61 3.68
N VAL A 178 19.86 -10.83 3.61
CA VAL A 178 19.48 -11.47 2.34
C VAL A 178 18.25 -10.79 1.73
N GLY A 179 17.22 -10.52 2.54
CA GLY A 179 15.99 -9.90 2.05
C GLY A 179 16.19 -8.48 1.51
N ALA A 180 17.07 -7.70 2.12
CA ALA A 180 17.44 -6.37 1.64
C ALA A 180 18.31 -6.46 0.37
N ALA A 181 19.32 -7.34 0.33
CA ALA A 181 20.18 -7.56 -0.83
C ALA A 181 19.39 -8.07 -2.04
N ASP A 182 18.48 -9.05 -1.85
CA ASP A 182 17.63 -9.59 -2.92
C ASP A 182 16.73 -8.54 -3.59
N ARG A 183 16.45 -7.44 -2.91
CA ARG A 183 15.71 -6.30 -3.45
C ARG A 183 16.66 -5.28 -4.08
N LEU A 184 17.44 -4.65 -3.24
CA LEU A 184 18.21 -3.46 -3.61
C LEU A 184 19.29 -3.74 -4.64
N CYS A 185 19.96 -4.91 -4.59
CA CYS A 185 21.02 -5.22 -5.56
C CYS A 185 20.48 -5.48 -6.98
N GLN A 186 19.21 -5.84 -7.13
CA GLN A 186 18.58 -5.92 -8.45
C GLN A 186 18.50 -4.54 -9.14
N THR A 187 18.55 -3.44 -8.36
CA THR A 187 18.47 -2.07 -8.92
C THR A 187 19.82 -1.56 -9.42
N ASP A 188 20.95 -2.20 -9.05
CA ASP A 188 22.30 -1.77 -9.37
C ASP A 188 22.54 -0.29 -9.01
N PRO A 189 22.47 0.07 -7.70
CA PRO A 189 22.53 1.44 -7.25
C PRO A 189 23.98 1.96 -7.22
N LYS A 190 24.17 3.25 -7.55
CA LYS A 190 25.45 3.94 -7.36
C LYS A 190 25.69 4.34 -5.90
N ILE A 191 24.61 4.75 -5.21
CA ILE A 191 24.67 5.19 -3.82
C ILE A 191 23.72 4.31 -2.99
N LEU A 192 24.17 3.92 -1.80
CA LEU A 192 23.37 3.34 -0.73
C LEU A 192 23.24 4.36 0.40
N LEU A 193 22.01 4.77 0.72
CA LEU A 193 21.68 5.55 1.90
C LEU A 193 21.22 4.60 3.00
N ALA A 194 21.76 4.68 4.22
CA ALA A 194 21.38 3.74 5.28
C ALA A 194 21.42 4.34 6.69
N VAL A 195 20.51 3.86 7.57
CA VAL A 195 20.67 3.93 9.01
C VAL A 195 21.50 2.76 9.49
N SER A 196 22.25 2.88 10.59
CA SER A 196 23.01 1.75 11.18
C SER A 196 22.17 0.90 12.12
N ASP A 197 21.08 1.47 12.60
CA ASP A 197 20.22 0.89 13.61
C ASP A 197 18.83 1.54 13.59
N TYR A 198 17.90 0.96 14.32
CA TYR A 198 16.57 1.53 14.55
C TYR A 198 15.99 1.02 15.88
N SER A 199 14.95 1.70 16.37
CA SER A 199 14.21 1.29 17.57
C SER A 199 12.87 0.69 17.21
N TYR A 200 12.48 -0.42 17.86
CA TYR A 200 11.16 -1.02 17.66
C TYR A 200 10.67 -1.70 18.95
N GLY A 201 9.55 -1.26 19.49
CA GLY A 201 8.99 -1.77 20.74
C GLY A 201 9.91 -1.56 21.93
N GLY A 202 10.65 -0.45 21.97
CA GLY A 202 11.63 -0.13 22.99
C GLY A 202 12.95 -0.91 22.88
N LYS A 203 13.15 -1.67 21.80
CA LYS A 203 14.40 -2.39 21.53
C LYS A 203 15.22 -1.65 20.50
N HIS A 204 16.51 -1.52 20.76
CA HIS A 204 17.50 -1.04 19.79
C HIS A 204 17.99 -2.22 18.93
N ILE A 205 17.97 -2.07 17.62
CA ILE A 205 18.28 -3.13 16.65
C ILE A 205 19.34 -2.63 15.70
N ASP A 206 20.53 -3.25 15.77
CA ASP A 206 21.66 -3.01 14.89
C ASP A 206 21.44 -3.71 13.53
N ILE A 207 21.73 -3.03 12.43
CA ILE A 207 21.63 -3.55 11.06
C ILE A 207 22.91 -3.39 10.23
N THR A 208 24.06 -3.21 10.88
CA THR A 208 25.37 -3.08 10.21
C THR A 208 25.68 -4.27 9.29
N ALA A 209 25.28 -5.48 9.71
CA ALA A 209 25.39 -6.69 8.89
C ALA A 209 24.54 -6.61 7.59
N THR A 210 23.35 -5.98 7.67
CA THR A 210 22.48 -5.76 6.49
C THR A 210 23.10 -4.73 5.55
N ILE A 211 23.65 -3.62 6.07
CA ILE A 211 24.34 -2.61 5.28
C ILE A 211 25.50 -3.27 4.52
N ARG A 212 26.34 -4.06 5.21
CA ARG A 212 27.48 -4.76 4.60
C ARG A 212 27.03 -5.69 3.47
N ALA A 213 26.04 -6.54 3.73
CA ALA A 213 25.54 -7.48 2.72
C ALA A 213 25.01 -6.78 1.47
N VAL A 214 24.29 -5.67 1.63
CA VAL A 214 23.79 -4.88 0.50
C VAL A 214 24.93 -4.14 -0.19
N ALA A 215 25.86 -3.52 0.53
CA ALA A 215 26.98 -2.80 -0.03
C ALA A 215 27.87 -3.71 -0.91
N GLU A 216 28.22 -4.88 -0.39
CA GLU A 216 29.03 -5.88 -1.11
C GLU A 216 28.26 -6.49 -2.29
N GLY A 217 27.00 -6.81 -2.11
CA GLY A 217 26.16 -7.42 -3.17
C GLY A 217 25.81 -6.48 -4.32
N CYS A 218 25.68 -5.18 -4.06
CA CYS A 218 25.31 -4.17 -5.07
C CYS A 218 26.54 -3.50 -5.73
N ASN A 219 27.76 -3.67 -5.20
CA ASN A 219 28.94 -2.89 -5.57
C ASN A 219 28.71 -1.37 -5.51
N ALA A 220 28.02 -0.89 -4.46
CA ALA A 220 27.72 0.53 -4.28
C ALA A 220 29.02 1.35 -4.22
N GLN A 221 29.09 2.41 -5.02
CA GLN A 221 30.29 3.26 -5.11
C GLN A 221 30.49 4.11 -3.86
N GLN A 222 29.38 4.46 -3.18
CA GLN A 222 29.38 5.25 -1.96
C GLN A 222 28.22 4.84 -1.06
N ILE A 223 28.46 4.85 0.25
CA ILE A 223 27.48 4.60 1.28
C ILE A 223 27.35 5.86 2.14
N ILE A 224 26.14 6.39 2.26
CA ILE A 224 25.83 7.56 3.07
C ILE A 224 25.07 7.08 4.31
N LEU A 225 25.70 7.25 5.47
CA LEU A 225 25.14 6.78 6.74
C LEU A 225 24.48 7.90 7.51
N LEU A 226 23.24 7.67 7.93
CA LEU A 226 22.43 8.55 8.79
C LEU A 226 22.78 8.32 10.28
N VAL A 227 24.02 8.59 10.64
CA VAL A 227 24.59 8.36 11.97
C VAL A 227 25.48 9.51 12.39
N ASP A 228 25.80 9.62 13.68
CA ASP A 228 26.77 10.58 14.20
C ASP A 228 28.22 10.07 14.05
N ASN A 229 28.43 8.75 14.12
CA ASN A 229 29.73 8.12 14.00
C ASN A 229 29.62 6.81 13.21
N ILE A 230 30.63 6.52 12.37
CA ILE A 230 30.70 5.27 11.60
C ILE A 230 31.14 4.14 12.54
N ASP A 231 30.35 3.06 12.58
CA ASP A 231 30.72 1.85 13.33
C ASP A 231 32.00 1.22 12.77
N THR A 232 32.82 0.67 13.67
CA THR A 232 34.12 0.06 13.30
C THR A 232 33.97 -1.09 12.31
N SER A 233 32.84 -1.78 12.30
CA SER A 233 32.56 -2.87 11.36
C SER A 233 32.30 -2.40 9.91
N LEU A 234 32.10 -1.09 9.69
CA LEU A 234 31.83 -0.49 8.37
C LEU A 234 32.98 0.39 7.86
N THR A 235 34.08 0.53 8.61
CA THR A 235 35.18 1.46 8.27
C THR A 235 35.99 1.06 7.02
N ASP A 236 35.90 -0.18 6.58
CA ASP A 236 36.52 -0.70 5.36
C ASP A 236 35.67 -0.46 4.10
N LEU A 237 34.44 0.00 4.27
CA LEU A 237 33.54 0.36 3.19
C LEU A 237 33.62 1.87 2.85
N PRO A 238 33.22 2.30 1.66
CA PRO A 238 33.26 3.70 1.23
C PRO A 238 32.15 4.52 1.89
N CYS A 239 32.16 4.58 3.24
CA CYS A 239 31.15 5.24 4.04
C CYS A 239 31.46 6.73 4.26
N THR A 240 30.39 7.54 4.19
CA THR A 240 30.39 8.97 4.57
C THR A 240 29.21 9.24 5.47
N ILE A 241 29.39 10.03 6.52
CA ILE A 241 28.30 10.47 7.41
C ILE A 241 27.40 11.45 6.63
N TRP A 242 26.08 11.35 6.79
CA TRP A 242 25.11 12.22 6.15
C TRP A 242 25.39 13.70 6.36
N GLN A 243 25.70 14.09 7.61
CA GLN A 243 25.98 15.49 7.95
C GLN A 243 27.21 16.00 7.19
N ASP A 244 28.29 15.20 7.11
CA ASP A 244 29.51 15.55 6.39
C ASP A 244 29.28 15.62 4.87
N PHE A 245 28.39 14.76 4.34
CA PHE A 245 28.05 14.73 2.91
C PHE A 245 27.30 16.00 2.48
N ILE A 246 26.42 16.55 3.31
CA ILE A 246 25.62 17.73 2.99
C ILE A 246 26.22 19.05 3.50
N ALA A 247 27.14 19.03 4.48
CA ALA A 247 27.70 20.23 5.14
C ALA A 247 28.38 21.23 4.19
N PRO A 248 29.10 20.81 3.12
CA PRO A 248 29.73 21.74 2.19
C PRO A 248 28.75 22.64 1.42
N TRP A 249 27.47 22.23 1.34
CA TRP A 249 26.48 22.81 0.45
C TRP A 249 25.56 23.81 1.20
N GLN A 250 25.23 24.92 0.54
CA GLN A 250 24.27 25.89 1.02
C GLN A 250 22.97 25.79 0.20
N PRO A 251 21.81 26.11 0.81
CA PRO A 251 20.56 26.15 0.08
C PRO A 251 20.63 27.11 -1.12
N GLN A 252 20.15 26.64 -2.26
CA GLN A 252 20.00 27.44 -3.48
C GLN A 252 18.77 27.02 -4.26
N THR A 253 18.40 27.75 -5.28
CA THR A 253 17.31 27.37 -6.18
C THR A 253 17.61 26.04 -6.87
N ILE A 254 16.71 25.09 -6.72
CA ILE A 254 16.84 23.75 -7.33
C ILE A 254 16.50 23.85 -8.82
N ALA A 255 17.41 23.37 -9.66
CA ALA A 255 17.17 23.20 -11.10
C ALA A 255 16.48 21.86 -11.34
N PHE A 256 15.16 21.82 -11.19
CA PHE A 256 14.37 20.59 -11.37
C PHE A 256 14.48 20.04 -12.80
N LYS A 257 14.85 18.78 -12.93
CA LYS A 257 14.94 18.10 -14.21
C LYS A 257 13.57 17.61 -14.64
N ARG A 258 12.87 18.35 -15.48
CA ARG A 258 11.59 17.94 -16.06
C ARG A 258 11.80 16.84 -17.11
N LEU A 259 11.11 15.74 -16.94
CA LEU A 259 11.27 14.51 -17.69
C LEU A 259 9.94 14.05 -18.32
N PRO A 260 9.98 13.25 -19.41
CA PRO A 260 8.76 12.76 -20.06
C PRO A 260 8.02 11.71 -19.20
N TYR A 261 6.80 11.35 -19.60
CA TYR A 261 5.96 10.36 -18.92
C TYR A 261 6.68 9.04 -18.58
N LYS A 262 7.44 8.49 -19.54
CA LYS A 262 8.17 7.23 -19.38
C LYS A 262 9.44 7.31 -18.53
N ALA A 263 9.74 8.46 -17.92
CA ALA A 263 10.89 8.56 -17.03
C ALA A 263 10.60 7.87 -15.68
N PRO A 264 11.45 6.91 -15.26
CA PRO A 264 11.28 6.24 -13.98
C PRO A 264 11.48 7.20 -12.81
N LEU A 265 10.67 7.03 -11.75
CA LEU A 265 10.81 7.69 -10.45
C LEU A 265 11.34 6.74 -9.40
N ALA A 266 10.71 5.57 -9.33
CA ALA A 266 10.99 4.61 -8.27
C ALA A 266 10.94 3.17 -8.79
N ILE A 267 11.69 2.29 -8.11
CA ILE A 267 11.59 0.85 -8.25
C ILE A 267 11.06 0.30 -6.93
N LEU A 268 9.89 -0.31 -6.97
CA LEU A 268 9.24 -0.91 -5.83
C LEU A 268 9.31 -2.44 -5.92
N PHE A 269 9.21 -3.10 -4.77
CA PHE A 269 9.36 -4.54 -4.69
C PHE A 269 8.06 -5.20 -4.23
N SER A 270 7.56 -6.17 -4.99
CA SER A 270 6.49 -7.05 -4.54
C SER A 270 7.02 -8.45 -4.30
N SER A 271 6.51 -9.09 -3.23
CA SER A 271 6.82 -10.49 -2.97
C SER A 271 6.16 -11.36 -4.04
N GLY A 272 6.96 -11.86 -4.99
CA GLY A 272 6.50 -12.87 -5.93
C GLY A 272 6.35 -14.23 -5.22
N THR A 273 5.37 -15.03 -5.64
CA THR A 273 5.13 -16.36 -5.11
C THR A 273 6.21 -17.38 -5.53
N THR A 274 7.05 -17.04 -6.49
CA THR A 274 7.89 -18.01 -7.20
C THR A 274 9.39 -17.69 -7.31
N GLY A 275 9.93 -16.67 -6.60
CA GLY A 275 11.36 -16.33 -6.73
C GLY A 275 11.78 -15.04 -6.04
N LYS A 276 12.83 -14.39 -6.55
CA LYS A 276 13.23 -13.05 -6.08
C LYS A 276 12.07 -12.07 -6.23
N PRO A 277 11.98 -11.06 -5.36
CA PRO A 277 10.94 -10.02 -5.47
C PRO A 277 10.93 -9.39 -6.88
N LYS A 278 9.72 -9.17 -7.44
CA LYS A 278 9.57 -8.39 -8.68
C LYS A 278 10.06 -6.97 -8.42
N CYS A 279 10.84 -6.42 -9.34
CA CYS A 279 11.31 -5.04 -9.32
C CYS A 279 10.46 -4.21 -10.28
N ILE A 280 9.44 -3.56 -9.76
CA ILE A 280 8.41 -2.86 -10.53
C ILE A 280 8.84 -1.40 -10.71
N VAL A 281 8.95 -0.96 -11.96
CA VAL A 281 9.43 0.37 -12.32
C VAL A 281 8.24 1.31 -12.53
N HIS A 282 8.16 2.37 -11.73
CA HIS A 282 7.08 3.35 -11.80
C HIS A 282 7.54 4.70 -12.36
N SER A 283 6.67 5.34 -13.17
CA SER A 283 6.96 6.65 -13.75
C SER A 283 6.68 7.80 -12.78
N ALA A 284 7.46 8.87 -12.90
CA ALA A 284 7.28 10.09 -12.10
C ALA A 284 5.92 10.75 -12.35
N MET A 285 5.54 10.89 -13.61
CA MET A 285 4.28 11.52 -14.00
C MET A 285 3.08 10.65 -13.63
N GLY A 286 3.17 9.32 -13.88
CA GLY A 286 2.09 8.39 -13.55
C GLY A 286 1.78 8.40 -12.07
N LEU A 287 2.80 8.30 -11.20
CA LEU A 287 2.58 8.32 -9.75
C LEU A 287 2.07 9.68 -9.26
N LEU A 288 2.63 10.79 -9.72
CA LEU A 288 2.18 12.12 -9.29
C LEU A 288 0.70 12.35 -9.57
N LEU A 289 0.27 12.09 -10.81
CA LEU A 289 -1.12 12.32 -11.22
C LEU A 289 -2.08 11.32 -10.56
N GLN A 290 -1.70 10.05 -10.47
CA GLN A 290 -2.50 9.02 -9.81
C GLN A 290 -2.70 9.35 -8.34
N HIS A 291 -1.61 9.64 -7.61
CA HIS A 291 -1.68 9.93 -6.18
C HIS A 291 -2.44 11.24 -5.90
N LYS A 292 -2.19 12.31 -6.66
CA LYS A 292 -2.97 13.55 -6.49
C LYS A 292 -4.45 13.35 -6.77
N LYS A 293 -4.81 12.58 -7.82
CA LYS A 293 -6.18 12.21 -8.12
C LYS A 293 -6.83 11.48 -6.93
N GLU A 294 -6.15 10.48 -6.39
CA GLU A 294 -6.66 9.69 -5.26
C GLU A 294 -6.79 10.52 -3.99
N LEU A 295 -5.73 11.26 -3.63
CA LEU A 295 -5.70 12.07 -2.43
C LEU A 295 -6.71 13.23 -2.47
N ILE A 296 -6.82 13.93 -3.60
CA ILE A 296 -7.71 15.10 -3.72
C ILE A 296 -9.16 14.67 -3.95
N LEU A 297 -9.42 13.75 -4.91
CA LEU A 297 -10.79 13.43 -5.31
C LEU A 297 -11.42 12.36 -4.44
N HIS A 298 -10.66 11.33 -4.02
CA HIS A 298 -11.21 10.19 -3.29
C HIS A 298 -11.02 10.29 -1.77
N CYS A 299 -9.96 10.94 -1.31
CA CYS A 299 -9.73 11.20 0.12
C CYS A 299 -10.15 12.62 0.56
N ASP A 300 -10.49 13.49 -0.40
CA ASP A 300 -10.78 14.91 -0.13
C ASP A 300 -9.70 15.59 0.74
N LEU A 301 -8.43 15.17 0.57
CA LEU A 301 -7.29 15.71 1.31
C LEU A 301 -7.08 17.18 0.94
N LYS A 302 -6.95 18.04 1.95
CA LYS A 302 -6.84 19.50 1.78
C LYS A 302 -5.47 20.02 2.20
N ALA A 303 -5.08 21.14 1.61
CA ALA A 303 -3.87 21.84 2.03
C ALA A 303 -3.96 22.23 3.52
N GLY A 304 -2.87 22.01 4.25
CA GLY A 304 -2.77 22.28 5.69
C GLY A 304 -3.32 21.19 6.60
N GLU A 305 -3.99 20.16 6.07
CA GLU A 305 -4.39 19.01 6.88
C GLU A 305 -3.20 18.15 7.26
N HIS A 306 -3.24 17.54 8.44
CA HIS A 306 -2.27 16.58 8.92
C HIS A 306 -2.65 15.19 8.41
N PHE A 307 -1.78 14.62 7.58
CA PHE A 307 -1.96 13.34 6.93
C PHE A 307 -0.97 12.31 7.46
N PHE A 308 -1.49 11.29 8.08
CA PHE A 308 -0.74 10.16 8.63
C PHE A 308 -1.07 8.88 7.89
N TYR A 309 -0.05 8.06 7.62
CA TYR A 309 -0.23 6.66 7.24
C TYR A 309 0.77 5.80 8.03
N TYR A 310 0.26 4.76 8.72
CA TYR A 310 1.16 3.79 9.36
C TYR A 310 1.78 2.91 8.29
N THR A 311 3.02 3.17 7.96
CA THR A 311 3.75 2.53 6.85
C THR A 311 5.25 2.53 7.11
N THR A 312 6.01 1.83 6.26
CA THR A 312 7.48 1.84 6.23
C THR A 312 7.97 2.24 4.84
N CYS A 313 9.23 2.66 4.73
CA CYS A 313 9.85 3.03 3.44
C CYS A 313 9.93 1.89 2.42
N GLY A 314 9.71 0.64 2.83
CA GLY A 314 9.65 -0.54 1.96
C GLY A 314 8.25 -0.88 1.44
N TRP A 315 7.22 -0.15 1.86
CA TRP A 315 5.84 -0.39 1.46
C TRP A 315 5.31 0.76 0.58
N MET A 316 4.56 0.46 -0.49
CA MET A 316 4.08 1.45 -1.46
C MET A 316 3.26 2.59 -0.86
N MET A 317 2.58 2.35 0.28
CA MET A 317 1.82 3.40 0.97
C MET A 317 2.69 4.55 1.46
N TRP A 318 3.99 4.34 1.65
CA TRP A 318 4.93 5.41 1.93
C TRP A 318 5.06 6.38 0.74
N ASN A 319 5.23 5.86 -0.48
CA ASN A 319 5.29 6.68 -1.70
C ASN A 319 3.99 7.48 -1.90
N TRP A 320 2.85 6.83 -1.60
CA TRP A 320 1.53 7.43 -1.66
C TRP A 320 1.37 8.55 -0.61
N GLN A 321 1.79 8.32 0.64
CA GLN A 321 1.78 9.32 1.71
C GLN A 321 2.66 10.51 1.37
N VAL A 322 3.89 10.30 0.88
CA VAL A 322 4.82 11.38 0.50
C VAL A 322 4.20 12.30 -0.54
N SER A 323 3.40 11.77 -1.47
CA SER A 323 2.67 12.57 -2.47
C SER A 323 1.65 13.54 -1.85
N GLY A 324 1.29 13.40 -0.59
CA GLY A 324 0.47 14.37 0.15
C GLY A 324 1.08 15.77 0.22
N LEU A 325 2.41 15.89 0.12
CA LEU A 325 3.10 17.17 0.01
C LEU A 325 2.66 17.97 -1.23
N ALA A 326 2.36 17.28 -2.34
CA ALA A 326 1.86 17.92 -3.58
C ALA A 326 0.44 18.47 -3.45
N VAL A 327 -0.33 18.01 -2.47
CA VAL A 327 -1.66 18.53 -2.10
C VAL A 327 -1.54 19.75 -1.18
N GLY A 328 -0.39 19.92 -0.54
CA GLY A 328 -0.17 20.94 0.49
C GLY A 328 -0.42 20.44 1.91
N ALA A 329 -0.60 19.15 2.13
CA ALA A 329 -0.76 18.55 3.45
C ALA A 329 0.54 18.58 4.27
N THR A 330 0.44 18.51 5.59
CA THR A 330 1.55 18.24 6.50
C THR A 330 1.60 16.73 6.74
N LEU A 331 2.71 16.10 6.40
CA LEU A 331 2.90 14.68 6.66
C LEU A 331 3.21 14.44 8.14
N VAL A 332 2.50 13.52 8.76
CA VAL A 332 2.87 12.97 10.06
C VAL A 332 3.41 11.58 9.82
N THR A 333 4.68 11.33 10.18
CA THR A 333 5.31 10.01 10.06
C THR A 333 5.58 9.42 11.42
N PHE A 334 5.60 8.09 11.50
CA PHE A 334 5.99 7.36 12.70
C PHE A 334 6.83 6.16 12.31
N ASP A 335 8.00 6.03 12.94
CA ASP A 335 8.85 4.84 12.84
C ASP A 335 8.89 4.15 14.19
N GLY A 336 8.27 2.95 14.27
CA GLY A 336 8.19 2.21 15.53
C GLY A 336 6.99 1.26 15.59
N ASN A 337 6.84 0.65 16.79
CA ASN A 337 5.75 -0.27 17.07
C ASN A 337 4.45 0.51 17.37
N PRO A 338 3.32 0.25 16.68
CA PRO A 338 2.06 0.99 16.83
C PRO A 338 1.43 0.85 18.23
N PHE A 339 1.85 -0.15 19.00
CA PHE A 339 1.38 -0.44 20.36
C PHE A 339 2.41 -0.13 21.46
N TYR A 340 3.50 0.58 21.14
CA TYR A 340 4.52 0.96 22.11
C TYR A 340 4.62 2.50 22.20
N PRO A 341 4.79 3.09 23.38
CA PRO A 341 4.88 2.46 24.72
C PRO A 341 3.52 2.04 25.31
N SER A 342 2.42 2.31 24.63
CA SER A 342 1.07 1.94 25.07
C SER A 342 0.23 1.41 23.93
N LYS A 343 -0.78 0.58 24.24
CA LYS A 343 -1.71 0.07 23.22
C LYS A 343 -2.41 1.19 22.44
N GLN A 344 -2.65 2.34 23.06
CA GLN A 344 -3.32 3.49 22.45
C GLN A 344 -2.38 4.48 21.73
N HIS A 345 -1.12 4.13 21.55
CA HIS A 345 -0.08 5.08 21.09
C HIS A 345 -0.48 5.82 19.80
N LEU A 346 -0.90 5.12 18.75
CA LEU A 346 -1.28 5.78 17.50
C LEU A 346 -2.58 6.59 17.62
N LEU A 347 -3.56 6.15 18.43
CA LEU A 347 -4.77 6.95 18.66
C LEU A 347 -4.46 8.21 19.48
N GLN A 348 -3.48 8.13 20.37
CA GLN A 348 -2.98 9.31 21.09
C GLN A 348 -2.23 10.25 20.13
N LEU A 349 -1.44 9.73 19.19
CA LEU A 349 -0.78 10.51 18.16
C LEU A 349 -1.81 11.28 17.29
N VAL A 350 -2.94 10.64 16.94
CA VAL A 350 -4.05 11.31 16.22
C VAL A 350 -4.53 12.53 16.98
N LYS A 351 -4.71 12.43 18.30
CA LYS A 351 -5.12 13.54 19.17
C LYS A 351 -4.06 14.63 19.25
N ASP A 352 -2.82 14.25 19.55
CA ASP A 352 -1.73 15.19 19.86
C ASP A 352 -1.34 16.01 18.62
N GLU A 353 -1.25 15.36 17.47
CA GLU A 353 -0.92 16.00 16.20
C GLU A 353 -2.17 16.46 15.43
N LYS A 354 -3.36 16.34 16.01
CA LYS A 354 -4.63 16.74 15.37
C LYS A 354 -4.77 16.22 13.94
N ILE A 355 -4.56 14.94 13.75
CA ILE A 355 -4.59 14.30 12.43
C ILE A 355 -6.02 14.28 11.89
N GLN A 356 -6.20 14.73 10.62
CA GLN A 356 -7.47 14.68 9.91
C GLN A 356 -7.64 13.39 9.11
N VAL A 357 -6.56 12.90 8.51
CA VAL A 357 -6.57 11.68 7.69
C VAL A 357 -5.59 10.68 8.27
N PHE A 358 -6.13 9.54 8.69
CA PHE A 358 -5.40 8.46 9.36
C PHE A 358 -5.45 7.19 8.52
N GLY A 359 -4.32 6.78 7.96
CA GLY A 359 -4.17 5.53 7.23
C GLY A 359 -3.55 4.43 8.07
N THR A 360 -4.11 3.23 7.96
CA THR A 360 -3.64 2.05 8.70
C THR A 360 -3.95 0.75 7.94
N SER A 361 -3.72 -0.39 8.58
CA SER A 361 -4.10 -1.71 8.06
C SER A 361 -5.35 -2.25 8.76
N ALA A 362 -6.11 -3.12 8.07
CA ALA A 362 -7.21 -3.85 8.69
C ALA A 362 -6.75 -4.65 9.92
N LYS A 363 -5.50 -5.16 9.89
CA LYS A 363 -4.89 -5.86 11.03
C LYS A 363 -4.75 -4.96 12.26
N TYR A 364 -4.37 -3.69 12.09
CA TYR A 364 -4.27 -2.75 13.23
C TYR A 364 -5.66 -2.52 13.85
N ILE A 365 -6.69 -2.34 13.01
CA ILE A 365 -8.08 -2.18 13.48
C ILE A 365 -8.53 -3.41 14.25
N ALA A 366 -8.32 -4.62 13.71
CA ALA A 366 -8.64 -5.87 14.39
C ALA A 366 -7.86 -6.05 15.71
N ALA A 367 -6.58 -5.68 15.75
CA ALA A 367 -5.80 -5.73 16.99
C ALA A 367 -6.30 -4.74 18.06
N CYS A 368 -6.80 -3.58 17.64
CA CYS A 368 -7.46 -2.63 18.55
C CYS A 368 -8.79 -3.18 19.09
N GLU A 369 -9.61 -3.80 18.21
CA GLU A 369 -10.86 -4.48 18.56
C GLU A 369 -10.61 -5.59 19.58
N ASN A 370 -9.69 -6.51 19.29
CA ASN A 370 -9.31 -7.62 20.17
C ASN A 370 -8.77 -7.15 21.53
N ALA A 371 -8.09 -5.99 21.54
CA ALA A 371 -7.62 -5.38 22.79
C ALA A 371 -8.68 -4.62 23.58
N GLY A 372 -9.92 -4.56 23.06
CA GLY A 372 -11.04 -3.83 23.65
C GLY A 372 -10.77 -2.32 23.76
N MET A 373 -10.02 -1.74 22.82
CA MET A 373 -9.64 -0.34 22.89
C MET A 373 -10.83 0.55 22.53
N THR A 374 -11.06 1.56 23.34
CA THR A 374 -12.07 2.60 23.09
C THR A 374 -11.42 3.97 23.18
N THR A 375 -12.03 4.97 22.54
CA THR A 375 -11.56 6.35 22.62
C THR A 375 -12.40 7.13 23.64
N GLU A 376 -11.75 8.10 24.30
CA GLU A 376 -12.47 9.07 25.13
C GLU A 376 -13.26 10.05 24.24
N LYS A 377 -14.27 10.69 24.82
CA LYS A 377 -15.03 11.74 24.15
C LYS A 377 -14.05 12.81 23.63
N ASP A 378 -14.21 13.18 22.37
CA ASP A 378 -13.42 14.19 21.66
C ASP A 378 -11.92 13.84 21.44
N GLN A 379 -11.49 12.64 21.84
CA GLN A 379 -10.09 12.21 21.59
C GLN A 379 -9.73 12.25 20.10
N LEU A 380 -10.66 11.88 19.22
CA LEU A 380 -10.49 11.89 17.77
C LEU A 380 -11.26 13.04 17.08
N ALA A 381 -11.39 14.19 17.76
CA ALA A 381 -12.19 15.31 17.24
C ALA A 381 -11.76 15.79 15.85
N SER A 382 -10.42 15.85 15.60
CA SER A 382 -9.85 16.27 14.32
C SER A 382 -10.00 15.23 13.20
N LEU A 383 -10.15 13.96 13.55
CA LEU A 383 -10.17 12.85 12.59
C LEU A 383 -11.46 12.89 11.76
N ARG A 384 -11.35 12.90 10.43
CA ARG A 384 -12.50 12.86 9.52
C ARG A 384 -12.48 11.70 8.53
N LEU A 385 -11.29 11.13 8.27
CA LEU A 385 -11.12 10.01 7.35
C LEU A 385 -10.16 8.98 7.95
N VAL A 386 -10.60 7.72 7.94
CA VAL A 386 -9.75 6.56 8.18
C VAL A 386 -9.64 5.75 6.90
N LEU A 387 -8.40 5.42 6.51
CA LEU A 387 -8.10 4.57 5.38
C LEU A 387 -7.59 3.22 5.89
N SER A 388 -8.14 2.12 5.37
CA SER A 388 -7.73 0.76 5.73
C SER A 388 -7.31 -0.03 4.50
N THR A 389 -6.13 -0.67 4.54
CA THR A 389 -5.65 -1.55 3.46
C THR A 389 -4.75 -2.67 3.98
N GLY A 390 -4.14 -3.41 3.07
CA GLY A 390 -3.20 -4.51 3.37
C GLY A 390 -3.87 -5.88 3.49
N SER A 391 -5.10 -5.92 3.93
CA SER A 391 -6.01 -7.06 3.91
C SER A 391 -7.46 -6.56 3.88
N PRO A 392 -8.45 -7.40 3.55
CA PRO A 392 -9.86 -7.00 3.62
C PRO A 392 -10.23 -6.52 5.03
N LEU A 393 -10.90 -5.37 5.12
CA LEU A 393 -11.50 -4.93 6.37
C LEU A 393 -12.82 -5.70 6.56
N LEU A 394 -12.91 -6.48 7.62
CA LEU A 394 -14.09 -7.28 7.91
C LEU A 394 -15.27 -6.40 8.38
N PRO A 395 -16.52 -6.85 8.22
CA PRO A 395 -17.68 -6.11 8.74
C PRO A 395 -17.61 -5.76 10.23
N SER A 396 -17.05 -6.64 11.08
CA SER A 396 -16.80 -6.36 12.51
C SER A 396 -15.88 -5.16 12.72
N GLY A 397 -14.83 -5.03 11.88
CA GLY A 397 -13.92 -3.90 11.94
C GLY A 397 -14.59 -2.56 11.58
N PHE A 398 -15.59 -2.57 10.68
CA PHE A 398 -16.44 -1.39 10.44
C PHE A 398 -17.26 -1.07 11.69
N ASP A 399 -17.98 -2.05 12.25
CA ASP A 399 -18.78 -1.87 13.47
C ASP A 399 -17.91 -1.33 14.60
N TYR A 400 -16.75 -1.93 14.84
CA TYR A 400 -15.82 -1.51 15.88
C TYR A 400 -15.38 -0.04 15.72
N VAL A 401 -15.01 0.39 14.52
CA VAL A 401 -14.57 1.78 14.30
C VAL A 401 -15.70 2.76 14.61
N TYR A 402 -16.94 2.49 14.18
CA TYR A 402 -18.08 3.37 14.43
C TYR A 402 -18.56 3.34 15.89
N ASP A 403 -18.44 2.22 16.57
CA ASP A 403 -18.86 2.09 17.97
C ASP A 403 -17.80 2.56 18.96
N ALA A 404 -16.52 2.25 18.70
CA ALA A 404 -15.44 2.46 19.65
C ALA A 404 -14.60 3.72 19.36
N TRP A 405 -14.50 4.18 18.10
CA TRP A 405 -13.67 5.34 17.74
C TRP A 405 -14.52 6.60 17.53
N LYS A 406 -15.30 6.66 16.47
CA LYS A 406 -16.07 7.86 16.14
C LYS A 406 -17.20 7.55 15.15
N LYS A 407 -18.41 8.01 15.46
CA LYS A 407 -19.60 7.80 14.59
C LYS A 407 -19.59 8.66 13.34
N ASP A 408 -19.22 9.93 13.46
CA ASP A 408 -19.13 10.85 12.32
C ASP A 408 -17.71 10.77 11.72
N LEU A 409 -17.50 9.75 10.87
CA LEU A 409 -16.21 9.43 10.32
C LEU A 409 -16.38 8.75 8.96
N HIS A 410 -15.67 9.23 7.94
CA HIS A 410 -15.52 8.50 6.69
C HIS A 410 -14.54 7.34 6.90
N LEU A 411 -15.01 6.10 6.91
CA LEU A 411 -14.18 4.89 6.94
C LEU A 411 -14.08 4.32 5.54
N ALA A 412 -12.92 4.39 4.92
CA ALA A 412 -12.68 3.92 3.57
C ALA A 412 -11.73 2.73 3.56
N SER A 413 -12.23 1.54 3.24
CA SER A 413 -11.37 0.44 2.81
C SER A 413 -10.86 0.72 1.40
N ILE A 414 -9.55 0.54 1.15
CA ILE A 414 -8.92 0.78 -0.15
C ILE A 414 -8.17 -0.46 -0.62
N SER A 415 -8.25 -0.75 -1.92
CA SER A 415 -7.61 -1.90 -2.56
C SER A 415 -6.85 -1.49 -3.81
N GLY A 416 -5.63 -1.95 -3.89
CA GLY A 416 -4.69 -1.76 -4.99
C GLY A 416 -3.42 -2.53 -4.68
N GLY A 417 -2.27 -2.07 -5.14
CA GLY A 417 -1.05 -2.81 -4.84
C GLY A 417 0.21 -2.07 -5.24
N THR A 418 1.33 -2.67 -4.86
CA THR A 418 2.67 -2.25 -5.29
C THR A 418 2.77 -2.25 -6.82
N ASP A 419 2.04 -3.14 -7.48
CA ASP A 419 2.06 -3.34 -8.92
C ASP A 419 1.60 -2.09 -9.69
N ILE A 420 0.68 -1.32 -9.13
CA ILE A 420 0.24 -0.03 -9.71
C ILE A 420 0.64 1.17 -8.85
N CYS A 421 1.22 0.94 -7.68
CA CYS A 421 1.52 1.97 -6.67
C CYS A 421 0.35 2.95 -6.48
N GLY A 422 -0.84 2.42 -6.28
CA GLY A 422 -2.10 3.15 -6.18
C GLY A 422 -3.27 2.22 -5.92
N CYS A 423 -4.49 2.72 -6.08
CA CYS A 423 -5.71 1.99 -5.80
C CYS A 423 -6.58 1.81 -7.03
N PHE A 424 -7.18 0.62 -7.17
CA PHE A 424 -8.28 0.35 -8.09
C PHE A 424 -9.63 0.73 -7.50
N LEU A 425 -9.81 0.37 -6.22
CA LEU A 425 -11.06 0.49 -5.47
C LEU A 425 -10.82 1.24 -4.16
N GLY A 426 -11.82 1.96 -3.68
CA GLY A 426 -11.67 2.60 -2.38
C GLY A 426 -12.78 3.55 -1.99
N GLY A 427 -12.40 4.60 -1.25
CA GLY A 427 -13.30 5.59 -0.69
C GLY A 427 -13.86 6.60 -1.69
N ASN A 428 -15.01 7.15 -1.36
CA ASN A 428 -15.65 8.19 -2.13
C ASN A 428 -16.49 9.08 -1.20
N PRO A 429 -16.18 10.37 -1.07
CA PRO A 429 -16.92 11.25 -0.16
C PRO A 429 -18.37 11.52 -0.61
N LEU A 430 -18.73 11.24 -1.88
CA LEU A 430 -20.10 11.42 -2.37
C LEU A 430 -21.01 10.21 -2.10
N LEU A 431 -20.43 9.05 -1.81
CA LEU A 431 -21.18 7.80 -1.62
C LEU A 431 -21.25 7.43 -0.12
N PRO A 432 -22.29 6.72 0.30
CA PRO A 432 -22.38 6.22 1.66
C PRO A 432 -21.31 5.15 1.92
N VAL A 433 -20.88 5.03 3.16
CA VAL A 433 -20.11 3.87 3.63
C VAL A 433 -21.10 2.75 3.95
N VAL A 434 -20.97 1.65 3.23
CA VAL A 434 -21.75 0.42 3.43
C VAL A 434 -20.89 -0.59 4.18
N ARG A 435 -21.47 -1.22 5.17
CA ARG A 435 -20.80 -2.19 6.04
C ARG A 435 -20.14 -3.32 5.25
N GLY A 436 -18.81 -3.42 5.35
CA GLY A 436 -18.03 -4.48 4.69
C GLY A 436 -17.73 -4.27 3.20
N GLU A 437 -18.07 -3.10 2.62
CA GLU A 437 -17.84 -2.81 1.21
C GLU A 437 -16.76 -1.73 1.00
N LEU A 438 -16.02 -1.83 -0.09
CA LEU A 438 -15.30 -0.71 -0.69
C LEU A 438 -16.31 0.06 -1.54
N GLN A 439 -16.32 1.40 -1.45
CA GLN A 439 -17.41 2.22 -1.96
C GLN A 439 -17.51 2.22 -3.49
N CYS A 440 -16.38 2.24 -4.23
CA CYS A 440 -16.41 2.34 -5.69
C CYS A 440 -15.07 1.99 -6.36
N ALA A 441 -15.08 1.84 -7.69
CA ALA A 441 -13.89 1.96 -8.52
C ALA A 441 -13.45 3.43 -8.61
N PHE A 442 -12.15 3.70 -8.62
CA PHE A 442 -11.62 5.07 -8.71
C PHE A 442 -11.72 5.64 -10.12
N LEU A 443 -11.85 6.96 -10.25
CA LEU A 443 -11.92 7.64 -11.54
C LEU A 443 -10.73 7.27 -12.44
N GLY A 444 -11.00 7.01 -13.72
CA GLY A 444 -10.02 6.58 -14.71
C GLY A 444 -9.51 5.14 -14.53
N MET A 445 -10.13 4.35 -13.66
CA MET A 445 -9.82 2.94 -13.43
C MET A 445 -10.99 2.10 -13.93
N ALA A 446 -10.85 1.48 -15.11
CA ALA A 446 -11.87 0.64 -15.73
C ALA A 446 -11.92 -0.75 -15.08
N VAL A 447 -12.30 -0.77 -13.81
CA VAL A 447 -12.35 -1.99 -13.00
C VAL A 447 -13.59 -2.80 -13.33
N ASP A 448 -13.39 -4.11 -13.49
CA ASP A 448 -14.49 -5.07 -13.57
C ASP A 448 -14.11 -6.38 -12.83
N VAL A 449 -15.05 -7.30 -12.74
CA VAL A 449 -14.88 -8.62 -12.15
C VAL A 449 -15.18 -9.68 -13.20
N PHE A 450 -14.20 -10.53 -13.50
CA PHE A 450 -14.34 -11.56 -14.53
C PHE A 450 -14.46 -12.96 -13.92
N ASP A 451 -15.34 -13.78 -14.53
CA ASP A 451 -15.35 -15.22 -14.31
C ASP A 451 -14.12 -15.91 -14.94
N ASP A 452 -13.99 -17.23 -14.76
CA ASP A 452 -12.86 -17.98 -15.34
C ASP A 452 -12.90 -18.03 -16.90
N ALA A 453 -14.05 -17.75 -17.52
CA ALA A 453 -14.19 -17.68 -18.97
C ALA A 453 -13.87 -16.28 -19.52
N GLY A 454 -13.62 -15.28 -18.66
CA GLY A 454 -13.34 -13.90 -19.03
C GLY A 454 -14.60 -13.06 -19.29
N ASN A 455 -15.75 -13.48 -18.77
CA ASN A 455 -16.97 -12.68 -18.87
C ASN A 455 -17.15 -11.82 -17.63
N PRO A 456 -17.64 -10.56 -17.77
CA PRO A 456 -17.94 -9.72 -16.62
C PRO A 456 -19.11 -10.28 -15.80
N VAL A 457 -18.99 -10.24 -14.47
CA VAL A 457 -19.99 -10.73 -13.52
C VAL A 457 -20.28 -9.71 -12.42
N THR A 458 -21.52 -9.72 -11.91
CA THR A 458 -21.98 -8.91 -10.76
C THR A 458 -22.74 -9.82 -9.80
N GLY A 459 -22.59 -9.60 -8.49
CA GLY A 459 -23.19 -10.43 -7.44
C GLY A 459 -22.56 -11.81 -7.30
N VAL A 460 -21.44 -12.05 -8.00
CA VAL A 460 -20.65 -13.28 -7.94
C VAL A 460 -19.18 -12.88 -7.87
N ALA A 461 -18.41 -13.59 -7.03
CA ALA A 461 -16.99 -13.35 -6.92
C ALA A 461 -16.20 -13.86 -8.13
N GLY A 462 -15.20 -13.10 -8.56
CA GLY A 462 -14.33 -13.39 -9.69
C GLY A 462 -12.99 -12.68 -9.59
N GLU A 463 -12.25 -12.67 -10.68
CA GLU A 463 -10.96 -11.99 -10.78
C GLU A 463 -11.13 -10.48 -10.93
N LEU A 464 -10.43 -9.69 -10.11
CA LEU A 464 -10.32 -8.25 -10.30
C LEU A 464 -9.52 -7.96 -11.56
N VAL A 465 -10.14 -7.26 -12.50
CA VAL A 465 -9.49 -6.86 -13.75
C VAL A 465 -9.59 -5.35 -13.98
N CYS A 466 -8.63 -4.82 -14.75
CA CYS A 466 -8.72 -3.48 -15.30
C CYS A 466 -8.68 -3.60 -16.82
N THR A 467 -9.75 -3.17 -17.48
CA THR A 467 -9.97 -3.41 -18.91
C THR A 467 -9.39 -2.33 -19.81
N HIS A 468 -9.01 -1.18 -19.25
CA HIS A 468 -8.45 -0.04 -19.97
C HIS A 468 -7.11 0.41 -19.37
N PRO A 469 -6.27 1.10 -20.17
CA PRO A 469 -5.04 1.70 -19.66
C PRO A 469 -5.30 2.71 -18.55
N HIS A 470 -4.39 2.78 -17.57
CA HIS A 470 -4.46 3.77 -16.50
C HIS A 470 -3.08 4.38 -16.20
N LEU A 471 -3.07 5.57 -15.58
CA LEU A 471 -1.88 6.40 -15.35
C LEU A 471 -0.73 5.67 -14.63
N SER A 472 -1.05 4.83 -13.66
CA SER A 472 -0.07 4.18 -12.80
C SER A 472 0.32 2.78 -13.25
N MET A 473 0.01 2.39 -14.50
CA MET A 473 0.61 1.19 -15.08
C MET A 473 2.14 1.29 -14.99
N PRO A 474 2.82 0.24 -14.48
CA PRO A 474 4.27 0.27 -14.40
C PRO A 474 4.91 0.34 -15.79
N LEU A 475 6.07 0.96 -15.85
CA LEU A 475 6.88 1.03 -17.10
C LEU A 475 7.42 -0.34 -17.52
N GLY A 476 7.36 -1.32 -16.63
CA GLY A 476 7.84 -2.69 -16.81
C GLY A 476 8.48 -3.23 -15.53
N LEU A 477 9.07 -4.40 -15.64
CA LEU A 477 9.85 -5.03 -14.57
C LEU A 477 11.34 -4.88 -14.90
N ARG A 478 12.14 -4.46 -13.89
CA ARG A 478 13.58 -4.33 -14.12
C ARG A 478 14.21 -5.71 -14.38
N GLY A 479 15.03 -5.80 -15.41
CA GLY A 479 15.64 -7.05 -15.85
C GLY A 479 14.80 -7.87 -16.84
N ASP A 480 13.55 -7.48 -17.07
CA ASP A 480 12.65 -8.09 -18.05
C ASP A 480 12.86 -7.43 -19.43
N MET A 481 13.87 -7.90 -20.16
CA MET A 481 14.35 -7.25 -21.39
C MET A 481 13.39 -7.40 -22.58
N ASP A 482 12.60 -8.46 -22.61
CA ASP A 482 11.64 -8.78 -23.67
C ASP A 482 10.18 -8.54 -23.28
N GLY A 483 9.94 -8.14 -22.03
CA GLY A 483 8.59 -7.89 -21.49
C GLY A 483 7.78 -9.15 -21.19
N SER A 484 8.40 -10.33 -21.26
CA SER A 484 7.71 -11.60 -21.03
C SER A 484 7.23 -11.76 -19.59
N ALA A 485 8.05 -11.42 -18.61
CA ALA A 485 7.68 -11.51 -17.21
C ALA A 485 6.55 -10.52 -16.84
N TYR A 486 6.55 -9.33 -17.45
CA TYR A 486 5.45 -8.37 -17.31
C TYR A 486 4.16 -8.89 -17.94
N GLN A 487 4.25 -9.46 -19.15
CA GLN A 487 3.13 -10.11 -19.83
C GLN A 487 2.54 -11.23 -18.99
N ASP A 488 3.39 -12.12 -18.47
CA ASP A 488 2.98 -13.28 -17.68
C ASP A 488 2.32 -12.87 -16.36
N ALA A 489 2.84 -11.80 -15.73
CA ALA A 489 2.35 -11.35 -14.44
C ALA A 489 0.92 -10.77 -14.49
N TYR A 490 0.54 -10.10 -15.58
CA TYR A 490 -0.68 -9.29 -15.60
C TYR A 490 -1.63 -9.58 -16.76
N PHE A 491 -1.17 -10.23 -17.86
CA PHE A 491 -1.95 -10.37 -19.10
C PHE A 491 -2.05 -11.81 -19.61
N SER A 492 -1.44 -12.77 -18.94
CA SER A 492 -1.48 -14.19 -19.36
C SER A 492 -2.85 -14.82 -19.13
N ARG A 493 -3.56 -14.41 -18.06
CA ARG A 493 -4.85 -14.98 -17.71
C ARG A 493 -5.97 -14.54 -18.67
N PHE A 494 -6.03 -13.25 -18.95
CA PHE A 494 -7.00 -12.66 -19.86
C PHE A 494 -6.23 -11.79 -20.88
N PRO A 495 -6.06 -12.26 -22.12
CA PRO A 495 -5.29 -11.53 -23.13
C PRO A 495 -5.83 -10.11 -23.35
N GLY A 496 -4.93 -9.11 -23.23
CA GLY A 496 -5.25 -7.71 -23.40
C GLY A 496 -5.98 -7.04 -22.22
N VAL A 497 -6.16 -7.73 -21.10
CA VAL A 497 -6.80 -7.21 -19.90
C VAL A 497 -5.86 -7.42 -18.70
N TRP A 498 -5.69 -6.38 -17.88
CA TRP A 498 -4.91 -6.48 -16.63
C TRP A 498 -5.64 -7.33 -15.60
N ALA A 499 -5.07 -8.47 -15.24
CA ALA A 499 -5.54 -9.30 -14.13
C ALA A 499 -4.70 -9.01 -12.89
N HIS A 500 -5.35 -8.54 -11.80
CA HIS A 500 -4.60 -8.06 -10.62
C HIS A 500 -4.22 -9.16 -9.64
N GLY A 501 -4.94 -10.26 -9.67
CA GLY A 501 -4.72 -11.39 -8.76
C GLY A 501 -5.45 -11.23 -7.42
N ASP A 502 -6.51 -10.42 -7.37
CA ASP A 502 -7.46 -10.32 -6.25
C ASP A 502 -8.80 -10.96 -6.63
N TYR A 503 -9.39 -11.71 -5.69
CA TYR A 503 -10.69 -12.35 -5.84
C TYR A 503 -11.75 -11.44 -5.20
N VAL A 504 -12.64 -10.88 -6.03
CA VAL A 504 -13.51 -9.75 -5.68
C VAL A 504 -14.92 -9.99 -6.14
N GLU A 505 -15.90 -9.48 -5.42
CA GLU A 505 -17.30 -9.43 -5.84
C GLU A 505 -17.74 -7.98 -6.03
N LYS A 506 -18.29 -7.66 -7.19
CA LYS A 506 -18.99 -6.40 -7.46
C LYS A 506 -20.45 -6.56 -7.04
N ARG A 507 -20.92 -5.67 -6.18
CA ARG A 507 -22.28 -5.66 -5.66
C ARG A 507 -23.24 -4.89 -6.56
N ASP A 508 -24.53 -5.19 -6.48
CA ASP A 508 -25.58 -4.40 -7.13
C ASP A 508 -25.66 -2.95 -6.63
N SER A 509 -25.12 -2.69 -5.43
CA SER A 509 -24.95 -1.35 -4.87
C SER A 509 -23.93 -0.48 -5.62
N GLY A 510 -23.09 -1.07 -6.47
CA GLY A 510 -21.91 -0.45 -7.07
C GLY A 510 -20.64 -0.58 -6.21
N GLY A 511 -20.77 -1.05 -4.95
CA GLY A 511 -19.65 -1.36 -4.06
C GLY A 511 -18.95 -2.69 -4.39
N TYR A 512 -17.86 -2.96 -3.68
CA TYR A 512 -17.04 -4.16 -3.90
C TYR A 512 -16.69 -4.84 -2.58
N VAL A 513 -16.59 -6.17 -2.61
CA VAL A 513 -16.12 -6.99 -1.48
C VAL A 513 -14.90 -7.78 -1.91
N ILE A 514 -13.79 -7.63 -1.18
CA ILE A 514 -12.57 -8.40 -1.41
C ILE A 514 -12.66 -9.73 -0.65
N HIS A 515 -12.48 -10.83 -1.36
CA HIS A 515 -12.50 -12.19 -0.81
C HIS A 515 -11.08 -12.77 -0.61
N GLY A 516 -10.04 -12.03 -0.95
CA GLY A 516 -8.64 -12.41 -0.81
C GLY A 516 -7.88 -12.39 -2.14
N ARG A 517 -6.72 -13.06 -2.15
CA ARG A 517 -5.91 -13.21 -3.37
C ARG A 517 -6.41 -14.37 -4.22
N SER A 518 -6.40 -14.21 -5.54
CA SER A 518 -6.83 -15.26 -6.47
C SER A 518 -5.92 -16.48 -6.45
N ASP A 519 -4.63 -16.30 -6.16
CA ASP A 519 -3.64 -17.39 -6.05
C ASP A 519 -3.72 -18.15 -4.72
N THR A 520 -4.50 -17.64 -3.76
CA THR A 520 -4.79 -18.28 -2.46
C THR A 520 -6.24 -18.77 -2.35
N THR A 521 -7.06 -18.61 -3.38
CA THR A 521 -8.42 -19.14 -3.38
C THR A 521 -8.39 -20.67 -3.20
N LEU A 522 -9.33 -21.15 -2.40
CA LEU A 522 -9.55 -22.56 -2.16
C LEU A 522 -10.43 -23.13 -3.29
N ASN A 523 -10.24 -24.39 -3.64
CA ASN A 523 -10.98 -24.99 -4.76
C ASN A 523 -11.47 -26.43 -4.46
N PRO A 524 -12.19 -26.65 -3.33
CA PRO A 524 -12.71 -27.97 -3.01
C PRO A 524 -13.82 -28.38 -3.97
N GLY A 525 -13.66 -29.53 -4.62
CA GLY A 525 -14.65 -30.06 -5.58
C GLY A 525 -14.92 -29.13 -6.75
N GLY A 526 -13.92 -28.34 -7.19
CA GLY A 526 -14.02 -27.43 -8.32
C GLY A 526 -14.76 -26.11 -8.03
N VAL A 527 -15.08 -25.81 -6.77
CA VAL A 527 -15.73 -24.56 -6.37
C VAL A 527 -14.71 -23.60 -5.76
N ARG A 528 -14.54 -22.43 -6.37
CA ARG A 528 -13.66 -21.39 -5.84
C ARG A 528 -14.26 -20.73 -4.60
N ILE A 529 -13.45 -20.63 -3.55
CA ILE A 529 -13.79 -20.06 -2.25
C ILE A 529 -12.70 -19.07 -1.87
N GLY A 530 -13.08 -17.83 -1.59
CA GLY A 530 -12.17 -16.82 -1.04
C GLY A 530 -11.85 -17.11 0.43
N THR A 531 -10.57 -17.06 0.80
CA THR A 531 -10.15 -17.30 2.18
C THR A 531 -10.80 -16.34 3.18
N ALA A 532 -11.02 -15.09 2.78
CA ALA A 532 -11.70 -14.09 3.62
C ALA A 532 -13.17 -14.46 3.95
N GLU A 533 -13.82 -15.31 3.14
CA GLU A 533 -15.18 -15.80 3.43
C GLU A 533 -15.20 -16.68 4.69
N ILE A 534 -14.12 -17.46 4.88
CA ILE A 534 -13.94 -18.27 6.08
C ILE A 534 -13.50 -17.40 7.25
N TYR A 535 -12.53 -16.49 7.04
CA TYR A 535 -11.99 -15.63 8.11
C TYR A 535 -13.09 -14.82 8.80
N ARG A 536 -13.99 -14.20 8.05
CA ARG A 536 -15.12 -13.42 8.58
C ARG A 536 -15.99 -14.18 9.58
N LEU A 537 -16.11 -15.48 9.40
CA LEU A 537 -16.96 -16.34 10.23
C LEU A 537 -16.22 -16.89 11.45
N VAL A 538 -14.93 -17.12 11.30
CA VAL A 538 -14.09 -17.75 12.34
C VAL A 538 -13.56 -16.72 13.32
N GLU A 539 -13.14 -15.56 12.85
CA GLU A 539 -12.62 -14.47 13.69
C GLU A 539 -13.74 -13.76 14.50
N SER A 540 -15.01 -14.07 14.24
CA SER A 540 -16.13 -13.66 15.11
C SER A 540 -16.37 -14.57 16.31
N ILE A 541 -15.58 -15.64 16.48
CA ILE A 541 -15.67 -16.58 17.60
C ILE A 541 -14.69 -16.12 18.70
N ASP A 542 -15.23 -15.81 19.88
CA ASP A 542 -14.46 -15.23 21.01
C ASP A 542 -13.22 -16.07 21.43
N GLU A 543 -13.23 -17.37 21.15
CA GLU A 543 -12.14 -18.29 21.44
C GLU A 543 -11.02 -18.28 20.39
N VAL A 544 -11.20 -17.61 19.24
CA VAL A 544 -10.25 -17.56 18.14
C VAL A 544 -9.67 -16.15 18.00
N GLU A 545 -8.36 -16.03 18.11
CA GLU A 545 -7.65 -14.76 17.94
C GLU A 545 -7.32 -14.49 16.46
N GLU A 546 -6.84 -15.50 15.75
CA GLU A 546 -6.47 -15.42 14.32
C GLU A 546 -6.72 -16.75 13.63
N CYS A 547 -6.93 -16.72 12.31
CA CYS A 547 -6.99 -17.96 11.54
C CYS A 547 -6.37 -17.83 10.14
N ILE A 548 -5.99 -18.96 9.54
CA ILE A 548 -5.52 -19.06 8.17
C ILE A 548 -6.05 -20.35 7.52
N ALA A 549 -6.68 -20.20 6.35
CA ALA A 549 -7.23 -21.31 5.58
C ALA A 549 -6.36 -21.59 4.36
N VAL A 550 -6.05 -22.86 4.14
CA VAL A 550 -5.26 -23.29 2.98
C VAL A 550 -5.86 -24.55 2.34
N GLY A 551 -5.68 -24.66 1.04
CA GLY A 551 -6.02 -25.87 0.32
C GLY A 551 -4.89 -26.90 0.40
N GLN A 552 -5.20 -28.11 0.86
CA GLN A 552 -4.29 -29.26 0.77
C GLN A 552 -4.71 -30.14 -0.39
N ASP A 553 -3.75 -30.52 -1.27
CA ASP A 553 -3.96 -31.50 -2.32
C ASP A 553 -4.26 -32.85 -1.68
N TRP A 554 -5.42 -33.47 -1.98
CA TRP A 554 -5.89 -34.66 -1.32
C TRP A 554 -6.69 -35.56 -2.25
N HIS A 555 -6.18 -36.76 -2.53
CA HIS A 555 -6.84 -37.78 -3.37
C HIS A 555 -7.34 -37.27 -4.74
N GLY A 556 -6.56 -36.41 -5.38
CA GLY A 556 -6.89 -35.86 -6.70
C GLY A 556 -7.84 -34.66 -6.69
N ASP A 557 -8.18 -34.14 -5.51
CA ASP A 557 -8.97 -32.95 -5.28
C ASP A 557 -8.25 -32.06 -4.24
N GLN A 558 -8.89 -31.03 -3.76
CA GLN A 558 -8.39 -30.13 -2.71
C GLN A 558 -9.32 -30.21 -1.48
N ARG A 559 -8.72 -30.34 -0.28
CA ARG A 559 -9.45 -30.18 0.98
C ARG A 559 -9.02 -28.93 1.72
N ILE A 560 -9.96 -28.29 2.40
CA ILE A 560 -9.70 -27.08 3.19
C ILE A 560 -9.13 -27.50 4.55
N ILE A 561 -7.97 -26.94 4.89
CA ILE A 561 -7.38 -27.00 6.23
C ILE A 561 -7.44 -25.61 6.84
N LEU A 562 -8.02 -25.50 8.02
CA LEU A 562 -8.09 -24.26 8.79
C LEU A 562 -7.14 -24.37 9.99
N PHE A 563 -6.17 -23.48 10.05
CA PHE A 563 -5.33 -23.30 11.24
C PHE A 563 -5.87 -22.14 12.06
N VAL A 564 -5.92 -22.28 13.39
CA VAL A 564 -6.43 -21.27 14.31
C VAL A 564 -5.42 -20.97 15.41
N VAL A 565 -5.23 -19.71 15.72
CA VAL A 565 -4.60 -19.26 16.96
C VAL A 565 -5.73 -18.99 17.95
N LEU A 566 -5.66 -19.64 19.10
CA LEU A 566 -6.69 -19.52 20.11
C LEU A 566 -6.36 -18.40 21.11
N ALA A 567 -7.39 -17.76 21.63
CA ALA A 567 -7.26 -16.80 22.71
C ALA A 567 -6.63 -17.43 23.96
N ASP A 568 -6.01 -16.60 24.81
CA ASP A 568 -5.28 -17.04 26.00
C ASP A 568 -6.05 -18.07 26.84
N ASN A 569 -5.36 -19.15 27.21
CA ASN A 569 -5.88 -20.26 28.02
C ASN A 569 -7.01 -21.10 27.39
N ARG A 570 -7.25 -20.97 26.07
CA ARG A 570 -8.18 -21.81 25.33
C ARG A 570 -7.46 -23.02 24.70
N GLN A 571 -8.20 -24.10 24.49
CA GLN A 571 -7.75 -25.29 23.78
C GLN A 571 -8.76 -25.66 22.71
N LEU A 572 -8.28 -26.18 21.59
CA LEU A 572 -9.14 -26.72 20.54
C LEU A 572 -9.67 -28.07 20.98
N ASP A 573 -10.81 -28.06 21.64
CA ASP A 573 -11.52 -29.28 22.00
C ASP A 573 -12.58 -29.65 20.92
N PRO A 574 -13.18 -30.85 20.99
CA PRO A 574 -14.22 -31.25 20.03
C PRO A 574 -15.47 -30.34 19.99
N ALA A 575 -15.76 -29.63 21.06
CA ALA A 575 -16.89 -28.70 21.10
C ALA A 575 -16.59 -27.45 20.31
N LEU A 576 -15.40 -26.85 20.48
CA LEU A 576 -14.93 -25.69 19.71
C LEU A 576 -14.74 -26.03 18.23
N ASP A 577 -14.13 -27.19 17.88
CA ASP A 577 -14.04 -27.63 16.48
C ASP A 577 -15.42 -27.72 15.82
N THR A 578 -16.40 -28.32 16.54
CA THR A 578 -17.77 -28.41 16.05
C THR A 578 -18.41 -27.03 15.90
N HIS A 579 -18.18 -26.13 16.85
CA HIS A 579 -18.72 -24.77 16.82
C HIS A 579 -18.18 -23.99 15.62
N ILE A 580 -16.86 -23.99 15.40
CA ILE A 580 -16.21 -23.36 14.23
C ILE A 580 -16.82 -23.89 12.92
N LYS A 581 -16.94 -25.21 12.76
CA LYS A 581 -17.51 -25.82 11.56
C LYS A 581 -18.99 -25.48 11.37
N GLN A 582 -19.75 -25.39 12.44
CA GLN A 582 -21.16 -24.98 12.38
C GLN A 582 -21.31 -23.51 12.01
N GLN A 583 -20.50 -22.63 12.59
CA GLN A 583 -20.49 -21.21 12.27
C GLN A 583 -20.22 -21.00 10.78
N ILE A 584 -19.22 -21.68 10.24
CA ILE A 584 -18.90 -21.61 8.80
C ILE A 584 -20.06 -22.17 7.97
N ARG A 585 -20.63 -23.29 8.35
CA ARG A 585 -21.76 -23.92 7.62
C ARG A 585 -22.99 -23.04 7.57
N GLN A 586 -23.29 -22.33 8.66
CA GLN A 586 -24.46 -21.46 8.77
C GLN A 586 -24.25 -20.11 8.09
N GLY A 587 -23.04 -19.54 8.21
CA GLY A 587 -22.71 -18.21 7.68
C GLY A 587 -22.29 -18.23 6.20
N ALA A 588 -21.93 -19.40 5.65
CA ALA A 588 -21.56 -19.58 4.24
C ALA A 588 -22.25 -20.82 3.67
N THR A 589 -21.50 -21.77 3.14
CA THR A 589 -22.08 -23.01 2.59
C THR A 589 -21.36 -24.25 3.16
N PRO A 590 -21.94 -25.45 3.04
CA PRO A 590 -21.26 -26.69 3.44
C PRO A 590 -19.89 -26.92 2.79
N ARG A 591 -19.62 -26.29 1.64
CA ARG A 591 -18.35 -26.39 0.90
C ARG A 591 -17.22 -25.58 1.53
N HIS A 592 -17.55 -24.54 2.32
CA HIS A 592 -16.59 -23.73 3.06
C HIS A 592 -16.09 -24.42 4.33
N VAL A 593 -16.81 -25.45 4.79
CA VAL A 593 -16.48 -26.15 6.05
C VAL A 593 -15.13 -26.85 5.92
N PRO A 594 -14.14 -26.52 6.77
CA PRO A 594 -12.83 -27.13 6.70
C PRO A 594 -12.92 -28.64 7.02
N HIS A 595 -12.13 -29.42 6.30
CA HIS A 595 -11.98 -30.84 6.57
C HIS A 595 -11.35 -31.04 7.95
N LYS A 596 -10.33 -30.23 8.26
CA LYS A 596 -9.67 -30.21 9.57
C LYS A 596 -9.49 -28.80 10.09
N VAL A 597 -9.65 -28.65 11.41
CA VAL A 597 -9.26 -27.45 12.17
C VAL A 597 -8.07 -27.84 13.03
N ILE A 598 -7.01 -27.07 13.04
CA ILE A 598 -5.77 -27.36 13.75
C ILE A 598 -5.33 -26.10 14.51
N ALA A 599 -5.15 -26.23 15.83
CA ALA A 599 -4.62 -25.12 16.63
C ALA A 599 -3.10 -24.99 16.45
N VAL A 600 -2.63 -23.77 16.26
CA VAL A 600 -1.21 -23.40 16.13
C VAL A 600 -0.90 -22.19 17.00
N PRO A 601 0.33 -22.06 17.53
CA PRO A 601 0.69 -20.90 18.37
C PRO A 601 0.90 -19.61 17.58
N ALA A 602 1.14 -19.67 16.26
CA ALA A 602 1.37 -18.50 15.43
C ALA A 602 1.06 -18.77 13.96
N ILE A 603 0.70 -17.73 13.22
CA ILE A 603 0.42 -17.74 11.79
C ILE A 603 1.52 -16.95 11.03
N PRO A 604 2.05 -17.48 9.90
CA PRO A 604 3.06 -16.77 9.13
C PRO A 604 2.48 -15.53 8.46
N ARG A 605 3.22 -14.42 8.60
CA ARG A 605 2.85 -13.12 8.03
C ARG A 605 4.02 -12.52 7.28
N THR A 606 3.71 -11.79 6.24
CA THR A 606 4.70 -10.94 5.58
C THR A 606 5.12 -9.80 6.52
N ARG A 607 6.24 -9.13 6.22
CA ARG A 607 6.70 -7.96 6.98
C ARG A 607 5.71 -6.80 6.97
N SER A 608 4.86 -6.72 5.94
CA SER A 608 3.72 -5.77 5.90
C SER A 608 2.49 -6.24 6.68
N GLY A 609 2.58 -7.35 7.42
CA GLY A 609 1.51 -7.89 8.27
C GLY A 609 0.45 -8.73 7.54
N LYS A 610 0.58 -8.96 6.22
CA LYS A 610 -0.37 -9.80 5.45
C LYS A 610 -0.20 -11.28 5.80
N LEU A 611 -1.31 -12.02 5.86
CA LEU A 611 -1.30 -13.47 5.94
C LEU A 611 -0.52 -14.08 4.76
N SER A 612 0.13 -15.20 5.01
CA SER A 612 0.90 -15.89 3.97
C SER A 612 0.39 -17.32 3.78
N GLU A 613 -0.80 -17.44 3.19
CA GLU A 613 -1.44 -18.73 2.87
C GLU A 613 -0.55 -19.59 1.98
N VAL A 614 0.14 -18.95 1.01
CA VAL A 614 1.08 -19.66 0.15
C VAL A 614 2.21 -20.29 0.95
N ALA A 615 2.76 -19.59 1.96
CA ALA A 615 3.82 -20.15 2.79
C ALA A 615 3.35 -21.38 3.57
N VAL A 616 2.14 -21.32 4.15
CA VAL A 616 1.55 -22.47 4.85
C VAL A 616 1.28 -23.60 3.88
N ARG A 617 0.67 -23.31 2.73
CA ARG A 617 0.34 -24.33 1.71
C ARG A 617 1.60 -25.05 1.22
N GLU A 618 2.66 -24.33 0.86
CA GLU A 618 3.89 -24.96 0.40
C GLU A 618 4.55 -25.78 1.52
N THR A 619 4.54 -25.29 2.76
CA THR A 619 5.11 -25.98 3.91
C THR A 619 4.38 -27.30 4.22
N ILE A 620 3.05 -27.32 4.25
CA ILE A 620 2.28 -28.56 4.51
C ILE A 620 2.45 -29.60 3.42
N HIS A 621 2.83 -29.20 2.20
CA HIS A 621 3.13 -30.11 1.10
C HIS A 621 4.62 -30.50 1.01
N GLY A 622 5.47 -30.05 1.95
CA GLY A 622 6.91 -30.32 1.94
C GLY A 622 7.66 -29.68 0.77
N ARG A 623 7.10 -28.63 0.18
CA ARG A 623 7.70 -27.90 -0.92
C ARG A 623 8.60 -26.78 -0.40
N ALA A 624 9.70 -26.50 -1.13
CA ALA A 624 10.62 -25.43 -0.74
C ALA A 624 9.98 -24.05 -0.91
N LEU A 625 9.91 -23.27 0.16
CA LEU A 625 9.46 -21.88 0.11
C LEU A 625 10.59 -20.99 -0.42
N LYS A 626 10.38 -20.35 -1.57
CA LYS A 626 11.38 -19.54 -2.28
C LYS A 626 11.65 -18.16 -1.66
N ASN A 627 10.73 -17.63 -0.82
CA ASN A 627 10.80 -16.30 -0.21
C ASN A 627 10.56 -16.32 1.31
N ARG A 628 11.19 -17.25 2.01
CA ARG A 628 11.07 -17.40 3.48
C ARG A 628 11.39 -16.08 4.22
N GLU A 629 12.29 -15.29 3.68
CA GLU A 629 12.78 -14.02 4.26
C GLU A 629 11.82 -12.84 4.10
N ALA A 630 10.81 -12.98 3.24
CA ALA A 630 9.73 -12.00 3.15
C ALA A 630 8.76 -12.08 4.33
N LEU A 631 8.87 -13.13 5.15
CA LEU A 631 8.05 -13.30 6.35
C LEU A 631 8.65 -12.51 7.52
N ALA A 632 7.76 -11.98 8.36
CA ALA A 632 8.12 -11.34 9.61
C ALA A 632 8.50 -12.35 10.71
N ASN A 633 7.92 -13.56 10.63
CA ASN A 633 8.08 -14.64 11.60
C ASN A 633 8.33 -16.00 10.89
N PRO A 634 9.41 -16.13 10.10
CA PRO A 634 9.66 -17.35 9.29
C PRO A 634 9.87 -18.61 10.13
N GLU A 635 10.22 -18.48 11.39
CA GLU A 635 10.38 -19.58 12.36
C GLU A 635 9.07 -20.33 12.61
N CYS A 636 7.92 -19.64 12.53
CA CYS A 636 6.62 -20.26 12.77
C CYS A 636 6.27 -21.33 11.73
N LEU A 637 6.92 -21.34 10.56
CA LEU A 637 6.68 -22.36 9.54
C LEU A 637 6.98 -23.77 10.03
N THR A 638 7.89 -23.94 10.99
CA THR A 638 8.17 -25.25 11.59
C THR A 638 6.95 -25.87 12.28
N LEU A 639 5.97 -25.05 12.67
CA LEU A 639 4.70 -25.49 13.27
C LEU A 639 3.80 -26.21 12.27
N TYR A 640 4.05 -26.05 10.98
CA TYR A 640 3.26 -26.60 9.87
C TYR A 640 3.95 -27.78 9.17
N GLU A 641 5.21 -28.05 9.53
CA GLU A 641 5.99 -29.14 8.93
C GLU A 641 5.57 -30.50 9.52
N ASN A 642 5.40 -31.48 8.65
CA ASN A 642 5.18 -32.90 9.03
C ASN A 642 4.01 -33.14 10.01
N LEU A 643 2.96 -32.35 9.92
CA LEU A 643 1.78 -32.50 10.78
C LEU A 643 1.10 -33.86 10.57
N GLN A 644 1.15 -34.75 11.58
CA GLN A 644 0.53 -36.05 11.52
C GLN A 644 -0.98 -35.96 11.23
N ALA A 645 -1.64 -34.92 11.76
CA ALA A 645 -3.05 -34.67 11.51
C ALA A 645 -3.40 -34.46 10.01
N LEU A 646 -2.43 -34.11 9.14
CA LEU A 646 -2.63 -33.94 7.71
C LEU A 646 -2.36 -35.19 6.87
N GLN A 647 -1.89 -36.24 7.48
CA GLN A 647 -1.58 -37.51 6.80
C GLN A 647 -2.77 -38.50 6.79
N GLU A 648 -3.84 -38.16 7.55
CA GLU A 648 -5.05 -38.98 7.70
C GLU A 648 -6.24 -38.42 6.90
#